data_6505ea9594c94b8cae1c8bc02396a37d
#
_entry.id   6505ea9594c94b8cae1c8bc02396a37d
#
_cell.length_a   1.000
_cell.length_b   1.000
_cell.length_c   1.000
_cell.angle_alpha   90.00
_cell.angle_beta   90.00
_cell.angle_gamma   90.00
#
_symmetry.space_group_name_H-M   'P 1'
#
loop_
_entity.id
_entity.type
_entity.pdbx_description
1 polymer ?
#
loop_
_entity_poly.entity_id
_entity_poly.type
_entity_poly.pdbx_seq_one_letter_code
_entity_poly.pdbx_strand_id
1 'polypeptide(L)'
;MITRALILAAGKGVPIGEAGLPNCLAVVGGRTLLDRTLELLEAVGIQKIGMVVGYAGAAIRRHVAATGRRVTFFENADWDGPNGLSLLAARGFVTERTLLVMSDQIQAPALLRELCALPAAAGPTVLAVDHDLARVFDVADATKVQLAGDRVTAIGKPLTRYDGISAGLFVMAPSLIAALERLPRPSLTEGVQAAAGGGLVVARDVAGKLWQDVDTPPMRLHAEWLLRVYGDELARPAVPGGATASTAADTLALIERLLAEKDEPGYVLFSPGPVMTSARVKAALVHHDVCHRDDDYSAVVARLQQKLRPAFGATDQHEMLLITGSGTAAMEMAISSVVPPGKKILVVTNGAFGERLDEIAALHGMGRVTLRYPWGTLPDPADVARALEGDPEIAAAALIHHETSVGVLNPIGEIGRVCRARGVTSIVDAVSALGVEDIDVARDQIDICYSSANKCLHSVSGVSFLCVAPEVWPRVAGIAPRVYYLDMKRHRRYLDELRQTPFTPAVSSFYALETALDELAEQGGVPGRRAVYRERSLRIRRVFADLGFESFTNSGRESHTISTFRLPAHLTVAGLYDAMKARGFIIYRAKGELAERHVQVANMGELPDATIDAFLAAVTAVVTESRRAAGVSLDRPALKSVRPGG
;
A
#
# COMPACT_ATOMS: atom_id res chain seq x y z
N MET A 1 -22.16 12.99 -38.54
CA MET A 1 -22.05 12.22 -37.31
C MET A 1 -22.65 10.84 -37.52
N ILE A 2 -22.13 9.82 -36.87
CA ILE A 2 -22.66 8.44 -36.94
C ILE A 2 -23.93 8.36 -36.09
N THR A 3 -25.03 7.88 -36.68
CA THR A 3 -26.34 7.75 -36.01
C THR A 3 -26.86 6.32 -36.01
N ARG A 4 -26.08 5.37 -36.55
CA ARG A 4 -26.41 3.94 -36.59
C ARG A 4 -25.37 3.14 -35.82
N ALA A 5 -25.80 2.13 -35.06
CA ALA A 5 -24.95 1.15 -34.45
C ALA A 5 -25.40 -0.28 -34.72
N LEU A 6 -24.46 -1.19 -34.86
CA LEU A 6 -24.69 -2.62 -34.95
C LEU A 6 -24.02 -3.31 -33.77
N ILE A 7 -24.78 -4.09 -33.02
CA ILE A 7 -24.27 -4.87 -31.86
C ILE A 7 -24.14 -6.33 -32.31
N LEU A 8 -22.94 -6.93 -32.06
CA LEU A 8 -22.77 -8.37 -32.23
C LEU A 8 -23.06 -9.07 -30.90
N ALA A 9 -24.13 -9.87 -30.87
CA ALA A 9 -24.59 -10.61 -29.68
C ALA A 9 -24.98 -12.06 -30.04
N ALA A 10 -24.34 -12.64 -31.07
CA ALA A 10 -24.71 -13.95 -31.56
C ALA A 10 -23.94 -15.12 -30.92
N GLY A 11 -22.73 -14.88 -30.43
CA GLY A 11 -21.84 -15.90 -29.90
C GLY A 11 -22.26 -16.44 -28.53
N LYS A 12 -21.82 -17.66 -28.21
CA LYS A 12 -22.02 -18.27 -26.90
C LYS A 12 -21.02 -17.74 -25.87
N GLY A 13 -19.77 -17.57 -26.29
CA GLY A 13 -18.66 -17.21 -25.40
C GLY A 13 -18.35 -18.26 -24.30
N VAL A 14 -17.35 -17.98 -23.45
CA VAL A 14 -17.13 -18.72 -22.21
C VAL A 14 -18.14 -18.19 -21.17
N PRO A 15 -18.90 -19.04 -20.45
CA PRO A 15 -19.90 -18.55 -19.50
C PRO A 15 -19.29 -17.70 -18.39
N ILE A 16 -19.71 -16.45 -18.28
CA ILE A 16 -19.31 -15.49 -17.24
C ILE A 16 -20.45 -15.13 -16.27
N GLY A 17 -21.67 -15.58 -16.57
CA GLY A 17 -22.88 -15.36 -15.79
C GLY A 17 -23.63 -16.65 -15.51
N GLU A 18 -24.97 -16.57 -15.49
CA GLU A 18 -25.86 -17.69 -15.27
C GLU A 18 -25.75 -18.71 -16.41
N ALA A 19 -25.66 -20.00 -16.07
CA ALA A 19 -25.52 -21.07 -17.04
C ALA A 19 -26.70 -21.09 -18.02
N GLY A 20 -26.41 -21.16 -19.33
CA GLY A 20 -27.41 -21.19 -20.41
C GLY A 20 -27.83 -19.81 -20.92
N LEU A 21 -27.36 -18.72 -20.31
CA LEU A 21 -27.56 -17.37 -20.84
C LEU A 21 -26.33 -16.89 -21.63
N PRO A 22 -26.52 -16.02 -22.66
CA PRO A 22 -25.41 -15.43 -23.39
C PRO A 22 -24.70 -14.37 -22.54
N ASN A 23 -23.37 -14.20 -22.73
CA ASN A 23 -22.54 -13.29 -21.95
C ASN A 23 -23.06 -11.85 -21.90
N CYS A 24 -23.68 -11.35 -22.96
CA CYS A 24 -24.27 -10.01 -22.97
C CYS A 24 -25.37 -9.79 -21.91
N LEU A 25 -26.00 -10.85 -21.39
CA LEU A 25 -26.98 -10.79 -20.31
C LEU A 25 -26.35 -11.00 -18.93
N ALA A 26 -25.02 -11.20 -18.82
CA ALA A 26 -24.35 -11.24 -17.55
C ALA A 26 -24.42 -9.89 -16.82
N VAL A 27 -24.70 -9.95 -15.51
CA VAL A 27 -24.77 -8.76 -14.67
C VAL A 27 -23.35 -8.37 -14.23
N VAL A 28 -22.96 -7.13 -14.52
CA VAL A 28 -21.67 -6.54 -14.15
C VAL A 28 -21.95 -5.17 -13.52
N GLY A 29 -21.55 -4.98 -12.26
CA GLY A 29 -21.83 -3.75 -11.52
C GLY A 29 -23.34 -3.43 -11.42
N GLY A 30 -24.19 -4.44 -11.20
CA GLY A 30 -25.64 -4.28 -10.97
C GLY A 30 -26.51 -4.13 -12.23
N ARG A 31 -25.92 -4.14 -13.45
CA ARG A 31 -26.67 -4.08 -14.74
C ARG A 31 -26.13 -5.11 -15.72
N THR A 32 -26.94 -5.56 -16.67
CA THR A 32 -26.43 -6.43 -17.74
C THR A 32 -25.47 -5.66 -18.66
N LEU A 33 -24.53 -6.35 -19.28
CA LEU A 33 -23.63 -5.74 -20.27
C LEU A 33 -24.45 -5.16 -21.45
N LEU A 34 -25.53 -5.83 -21.84
CA LEU A 34 -26.42 -5.38 -22.90
C LEU A 34 -27.15 -4.09 -22.53
N ASP A 35 -27.68 -3.96 -21.31
CA ASP A 35 -28.34 -2.73 -20.88
C ASP A 35 -27.35 -1.56 -20.87
N ARG A 36 -26.13 -1.76 -20.37
CA ARG A 36 -25.07 -0.76 -20.43
C ARG A 36 -24.76 -0.31 -21.85
N THR A 37 -24.62 -1.26 -22.75
CA THR A 37 -24.35 -0.96 -24.18
C THR A 37 -25.50 -0.18 -24.81
N LEU A 38 -26.76 -0.57 -24.59
CA LEU A 38 -27.91 0.11 -25.12
C LEU A 38 -28.09 1.53 -24.59
N GLU A 39 -27.95 1.71 -23.26
CA GLU A 39 -27.99 3.03 -22.62
C GLU A 39 -26.89 3.95 -23.15
N LEU A 40 -25.68 3.41 -23.29
CA LEU A 40 -24.55 4.14 -23.81
C LEU A 40 -24.75 4.60 -25.25
N LEU A 41 -25.25 3.73 -26.11
CA LEU A 41 -25.57 4.07 -27.52
C LEU A 41 -26.63 5.18 -27.61
N GLU A 42 -27.68 5.12 -26.78
CA GLU A 42 -28.69 6.17 -26.68
C GLU A 42 -28.10 7.50 -26.20
N ALA A 43 -27.25 7.46 -25.14
CA ALA A 43 -26.61 8.64 -24.58
C ALA A 43 -25.63 9.34 -25.53
N VAL A 44 -25.03 8.62 -26.49
CA VAL A 44 -24.15 9.21 -27.52
C VAL A 44 -24.89 9.60 -28.79
N GLY A 45 -26.21 9.49 -28.82
CA GLY A 45 -27.07 10.00 -29.92
C GLY A 45 -27.30 9.02 -31.08
N ILE A 46 -27.11 7.72 -30.87
CA ILE A 46 -27.46 6.69 -31.86
C ILE A 46 -29.00 6.61 -31.99
N GLN A 47 -29.50 6.67 -33.22
CA GLN A 47 -30.93 6.68 -33.54
C GLN A 47 -31.44 5.33 -34.05
N LYS A 48 -30.57 4.53 -34.68
CA LYS A 48 -30.91 3.23 -35.25
C LYS A 48 -29.96 2.17 -34.73
N ILE A 49 -30.50 1.21 -33.98
CA ILE A 49 -29.73 0.11 -33.41
C ILE A 49 -30.11 -1.19 -34.12
N GLY A 50 -29.14 -1.84 -34.77
CA GLY A 50 -29.20 -3.21 -35.21
C GLY A 50 -28.56 -4.14 -34.22
N MET A 51 -29.03 -5.36 -34.09
CA MET A 51 -28.46 -6.37 -33.23
C MET A 51 -28.46 -7.74 -33.90
N VAL A 52 -27.28 -8.36 -33.98
CA VAL A 52 -27.16 -9.72 -34.49
C VAL A 52 -27.25 -10.69 -33.33
N VAL A 53 -28.21 -11.62 -33.42
CA VAL A 53 -28.46 -12.66 -32.41
C VAL A 53 -28.26 -14.06 -33.00
N GLY A 54 -27.96 -15.03 -32.15
CA GLY A 54 -27.78 -16.44 -32.53
C GLY A 54 -27.99 -17.32 -31.30
N TYR A 55 -26.92 -17.69 -30.57
CA TYR A 55 -27.04 -18.46 -29.34
C TYR A 55 -27.98 -17.77 -28.35
N ALA A 56 -28.99 -18.52 -27.88
CA ALA A 56 -30.03 -18.01 -26.97
C ALA A 56 -30.69 -16.69 -27.38
N GLY A 57 -30.79 -16.42 -28.69
CA GLY A 57 -31.35 -15.19 -29.27
C GLY A 57 -32.77 -14.85 -28.77
N ALA A 58 -33.58 -15.88 -28.43
CA ALA A 58 -34.90 -15.67 -27.84
C ALA A 58 -34.83 -15.01 -26.44
N ALA A 59 -33.80 -15.29 -25.64
CA ALA A 59 -33.60 -14.67 -24.33
C ALA A 59 -33.21 -13.19 -24.51
N ILE A 60 -32.30 -12.89 -25.46
CA ILE A 60 -31.90 -11.51 -25.78
C ILE A 60 -33.10 -10.70 -26.25
N ARG A 61 -33.91 -11.23 -27.18
CA ARG A 61 -35.13 -10.55 -27.70
C ARG A 61 -36.12 -10.25 -26.57
N ARG A 62 -36.39 -11.21 -25.67
CA ARG A 62 -37.24 -10.99 -24.48
C ARG A 62 -36.71 -9.90 -23.56
N HIS A 63 -35.42 -9.92 -23.30
CA HIS A 63 -34.77 -8.93 -22.45
C HIS A 63 -34.91 -7.52 -23.03
N VAL A 64 -34.56 -7.34 -24.31
CA VAL A 64 -34.68 -6.04 -25.00
C VAL A 64 -36.15 -5.58 -25.08
N ALA A 65 -37.09 -6.49 -25.34
CA ALA A 65 -38.53 -6.14 -25.36
C ALA A 65 -39.03 -5.61 -24.01
N ALA A 66 -38.52 -6.17 -22.90
CA ALA A 66 -38.86 -5.69 -21.56
C ALA A 66 -38.33 -4.27 -21.27
N THR A 67 -37.29 -3.79 -21.96
CA THR A 67 -36.79 -2.42 -21.84
C THR A 67 -37.57 -1.37 -22.63
N GLY A 68 -38.48 -1.78 -23.53
CA GLY A 68 -39.24 -0.91 -24.42
C GLY A 68 -38.42 -0.28 -25.56
N ARG A 69 -37.13 -0.65 -25.70
CA ARG A 69 -36.23 -0.11 -26.73
C ARG A 69 -36.51 -0.67 -28.10
N ARG A 70 -36.31 0.15 -29.15
CA ARG A 70 -36.48 -0.25 -30.54
C ARG A 70 -35.15 -0.72 -31.12
N VAL A 71 -35.03 -2.03 -31.36
CA VAL A 71 -33.87 -2.68 -31.96
C VAL A 71 -34.29 -3.51 -33.16
N THR A 72 -33.54 -3.39 -34.26
CA THR A 72 -33.72 -4.26 -35.45
C THR A 72 -32.86 -5.50 -35.29
N PHE A 73 -33.47 -6.67 -35.22
CA PHE A 73 -32.77 -7.93 -35.03
C PHE A 73 -32.43 -8.61 -36.36
N PHE A 74 -31.22 -9.18 -36.42
CA PHE A 74 -30.73 -10.02 -37.50
C PHE A 74 -30.37 -11.38 -36.91
N GLU A 75 -30.78 -12.48 -37.59
CA GLU A 75 -30.50 -13.83 -37.13
C GLU A 75 -29.23 -14.36 -37.79
N ASN A 76 -28.26 -14.81 -37.01
CA ASN A 76 -27.15 -15.62 -37.48
C ASN A 76 -27.42 -17.08 -37.11
N ALA A 77 -27.88 -17.88 -38.06
CA ALA A 77 -28.16 -19.30 -37.86
C ALA A 77 -26.87 -20.11 -37.65
N ASP A 78 -25.73 -19.63 -38.13
CA ASP A 78 -24.39 -20.24 -38.01
C ASP A 78 -23.57 -19.52 -36.93
N TRP A 79 -24.16 -19.36 -35.73
CA TRP A 79 -23.63 -18.58 -34.63
C TRP A 79 -22.39 -19.19 -33.96
N ASP A 80 -22.13 -20.49 -34.12
CA ASP A 80 -20.92 -21.21 -33.67
C ASP A 80 -19.76 -21.13 -34.67
N GLY A 81 -20.02 -20.55 -35.84
CA GLY A 81 -19.04 -20.23 -36.86
C GLY A 81 -18.29 -18.91 -36.61
N PRO A 82 -17.38 -18.52 -37.52
CA PRO A 82 -16.61 -17.28 -37.39
C PRO A 82 -17.51 -16.05 -37.30
N ASN A 83 -17.12 -15.08 -36.46
CA ASN A 83 -17.92 -13.90 -36.12
C ASN A 83 -18.18 -12.92 -37.30
N GLY A 84 -17.42 -12.99 -38.39
CA GLY A 84 -17.72 -12.26 -39.63
C GLY A 84 -19.04 -12.68 -40.27
N LEU A 85 -19.53 -13.92 -40.05
CA LEU A 85 -20.85 -14.37 -40.49
C LEU A 85 -21.97 -13.59 -39.81
N SER A 86 -21.77 -13.15 -38.56
CA SER A 86 -22.71 -12.27 -37.88
C SER A 86 -22.85 -10.92 -38.58
N LEU A 87 -21.75 -10.34 -39.08
CA LEU A 87 -21.80 -9.10 -39.87
C LEU A 87 -22.52 -9.30 -41.20
N LEU A 88 -22.27 -10.43 -41.89
CA LEU A 88 -22.93 -10.75 -43.14
C LEU A 88 -24.45 -10.96 -42.98
N ALA A 89 -24.89 -11.49 -41.82
CA ALA A 89 -26.32 -11.59 -41.50
C ALA A 89 -27.02 -10.20 -41.46
N ALA A 90 -26.29 -9.16 -41.05
CA ALA A 90 -26.79 -7.79 -40.98
C ALA A 90 -26.33 -6.88 -42.14
N ARG A 91 -25.78 -7.44 -43.24
CA ARG A 91 -25.19 -6.66 -44.34
C ARG A 91 -26.12 -5.57 -44.92
N GLY A 92 -27.43 -5.84 -45.00
CA GLY A 92 -28.42 -4.87 -45.45
C GLY A 92 -28.65 -3.67 -44.50
N PHE A 93 -28.19 -3.74 -43.29
CA PHE A 93 -28.24 -2.65 -42.31
C PHE A 93 -27.09 -1.66 -42.48
N VAL A 94 -25.93 -2.09 -42.97
CA VAL A 94 -24.71 -1.30 -43.13
C VAL A 94 -24.71 -0.59 -44.49
N THR A 95 -25.61 0.35 -44.67
CA THR A 95 -25.74 1.14 -45.92
C THR A 95 -24.92 2.42 -45.94
N GLU A 96 -24.43 2.82 -44.80
CA GLU A 96 -23.55 3.96 -44.53
C GLU A 96 -22.57 3.59 -43.38
N ARG A 97 -21.63 4.47 -43.04
CA ARG A 97 -20.72 4.20 -41.91
C ARG A 97 -21.53 4.00 -40.63
N THR A 98 -21.31 2.85 -40.00
CA THR A 98 -22.09 2.34 -38.87
C THR A 98 -21.14 2.01 -37.74
N LEU A 99 -21.45 2.42 -36.50
CA LEU A 99 -20.68 2.01 -35.33
C LEU A 99 -20.91 0.51 -35.08
N LEU A 100 -19.82 -0.26 -34.98
CA LEU A 100 -19.87 -1.67 -34.60
C LEU A 100 -19.38 -1.80 -33.16
N VAL A 101 -20.17 -2.48 -32.34
CA VAL A 101 -19.90 -2.67 -30.89
C VAL A 101 -20.04 -4.15 -30.56
N MET A 102 -19.17 -4.67 -29.72
CA MET A 102 -19.33 -6.00 -29.12
C MET A 102 -20.28 -5.92 -27.93
N SER A 103 -21.05 -6.98 -27.71
CA SER A 103 -22.09 -7.02 -26.66
C SER A 103 -21.56 -7.37 -25.28
N ASP A 104 -20.29 -7.76 -25.18
CA ASP A 104 -19.58 -8.29 -24.05
C ASP A 104 -18.41 -7.38 -23.60
N GLN A 105 -18.60 -6.08 -23.76
CA GLN A 105 -17.64 -5.05 -23.39
C GLN A 105 -18.25 -4.00 -22.49
N ILE A 106 -17.40 -3.38 -21.64
CA ILE A 106 -17.68 -2.07 -21.04
C ILE A 106 -16.78 -1.01 -21.69
N GLN A 107 -17.30 0.20 -21.88
CA GLN A 107 -16.62 1.24 -22.63
C GLN A 107 -16.95 2.62 -22.07
N ALA A 108 -15.94 3.51 -22.03
CA ALA A 108 -16.17 4.89 -21.64
C ALA A 108 -17.06 5.63 -22.65
N PRO A 109 -18.10 6.37 -22.20
CA PRO A 109 -18.93 7.20 -23.07
C PRO A 109 -18.13 8.18 -23.94
N ALA A 110 -17.03 8.71 -23.44
CA ALA A 110 -16.12 9.61 -24.17
C ALA A 110 -15.54 8.93 -25.43
N LEU A 111 -15.23 7.63 -25.36
CA LEU A 111 -14.70 6.86 -26.48
C LEU A 111 -15.73 6.76 -27.61
N LEU A 112 -16.98 6.41 -27.27
CA LEU A 112 -18.05 6.32 -28.28
C LEU A 112 -18.42 7.68 -28.84
N ARG A 113 -18.47 8.75 -28.03
CA ARG A 113 -18.73 10.12 -28.51
C ARG A 113 -17.73 10.53 -29.59
N GLU A 114 -16.44 10.23 -29.39
CA GLU A 114 -15.38 10.54 -30.35
C GLU A 114 -15.56 9.78 -31.67
N LEU A 115 -15.87 8.48 -31.61
CA LEU A 115 -16.14 7.67 -32.81
C LEU A 115 -17.42 8.13 -33.53
N CYS A 116 -18.48 8.47 -32.79
CA CYS A 116 -19.74 8.96 -33.35
C CYS A 116 -19.62 10.36 -33.97
N ALA A 117 -18.65 11.17 -33.57
CA ALA A 117 -18.39 12.48 -34.17
C ALA A 117 -17.83 12.38 -35.60
N LEU A 118 -17.33 11.21 -36.01
CA LEU A 118 -16.84 11.00 -37.37
C LEU A 118 -17.97 11.15 -38.41
N PRO A 119 -17.65 11.57 -39.68
CA PRO A 119 -18.63 11.71 -40.73
C PRO A 119 -19.33 10.37 -41.04
N ALA A 120 -20.65 10.36 -41.24
CA ALA A 120 -21.41 9.20 -41.66
C ALA A 120 -21.26 8.89 -43.17
N ALA A 121 -20.88 9.90 -43.96
CA ALA A 121 -20.60 9.77 -45.38
C ALA A 121 -19.38 8.90 -45.69
N ALA A 122 -19.08 8.67 -46.96
CA ALA A 122 -18.02 7.81 -47.47
C ALA A 122 -16.65 8.07 -46.78
N GLY A 123 -15.93 6.99 -46.51
CA GLY A 123 -14.60 7.01 -45.89
C GLY A 123 -14.17 5.59 -45.52
N PRO A 124 -12.92 5.42 -45.08
CA PRO A 124 -12.42 4.11 -44.66
C PRO A 124 -13.14 3.61 -43.41
N THR A 125 -13.06 2.33 -43.14
CA THR A 125 -13.38 1.76 -41.83
C THR A 125 -12.38 2.30 -40.83
N VAL A 126 -12.83 2.76 -39.67
CA VAL A 126 -11.98 3.22 -38.57
C VAL A 126 -12.00 2.19 -37.45
N LEU A 127 -10.83 1.70 -37.06
CA LEU A 127 -10.63 0.78 -35.95
C LEU A 127 -10.09 1.55 -34.73
N ALA A 128 -10.75 1.42 -33.60
CA ALA A 128 -10.22 1.92 -32.32
C ALA A 128 -9.03 1.06 -31.89
N VAL A 129 -7.86 1.69 -31.70
CA VAL A 129 -6.60 1.03 -31.32
C VAL A 129 -6.06 1.68 -30.07
N ASP A 130 -5.79 0.86 -29.07
CA ASP A 130 -5.15 1.30 -27.83
C ASP A 130 -3.64 1.03 -27.89
N HIS A 131 -2.84 2.08 -27.76
CA HIS A 131 -1.39 2.01 -27.74
C HIS A 131 -0.82 1.87 -26.32
N ASP A 132 -1.65 2.02 -25.26
CA ASP A 132 -1.24 1.87 -23.88
C ASP A 132 -1.35 0.41 -23.43
N LEU A 133 -0.39 -0.41 -23.88
CA LEU A 133 -0.39 -1.85 -23.63
C LEU A 133 -0.35 -2.22 -22.15
N ALA A 134 0.18 -1.34 -21.30
CA ALA A 134 0.24 -1.56 -19.85
C ALA A 134 -1.16 -1.57 -19.19
N ARG A 135 -2.19 -1.12 -19.89
CA ARG A 135 -3.57 -1.01 -19.39
C ARG A 135 -4.53 -2.04 -19.97
N VAL A 136 -4.10 -2.78 -20.97
CA VAL A 136 -4.90 -3.88 -21.52
C VAL A 136 -4.79 -5.08 -20.57
N PHE A 137 -5.92 -5.52 -20.03
CA PHE A 137 -5.96 -6.56 -18.99
C PHE A 137 -5.35 -7.89 -19.44
N ASP A 138 -5.58 -8.30 -20.68
CA ASP A 138 -5.04 -9.54 -21.24
C ASP A 138 -4.47 -9.31 -22.65
N VAL A 139 -3.23 -8.81 -22.69
CA VAL A 139 -2.50 -8.58 -23.96
C VAL A 139 -2.21 -9.91 -24.69
N ALA A 140 -2.11 -11.02 -23.97
CA ALA A 140 -1.79 -12.32 -24.58
C ALA A 140 -2.93 -12.78 -25.49
N ASP A 141 -4.19 -12.65 -25.07
CA ASP A 141 -5.38 -13.03 -25.86
C ASP A 141 -5.93 -11.90 -26.74
N ALA A 142 -5.45 -10.67 -26.57
CA ALA A 142 -5.95 -9.51 -27.29
C ALA A 142 -5.64 -9.54 -28.80
N THR A 143 -6.50 -8.94 -29.61
CA THR A 143 -6.28 -8.77 -31.05
C THR A 143 -5.31 -7.63 -31.32
N LYS A 144 -4.12 -7.98 -31.77
CA LYS A 144 -2.98 -7.08 -32.03
C LYS A 144 -3.10 -6.41 -33.38
N VAL A 145 -2.61 -5.17 -33.51
CA VAL A 145 -2.71 -4.34 -34.72
C VAL A 145 -1.32 -3.79 -35.08
N GLN A 146 -0.94 -3.94 -36.35
CA GLN A 146 0.27 -3.33 -36.90
C GLN A 146 -0.12 -2.17 -37.81
N LEU A 147 0.64 -1.08 -37.75
CA LEU A 147 0.31 0.18 -38.41
C LEU A 147 1.45 0.64 -39.35
N ALA A 148 1.09 1.44 -40.35
CA ALA A 148 1.99 2.30 -41.09
C ALA A 148 1.38 3.71 -41.12
N GLY A 149 1.83 4.57 -40.22
CA GLY A 149 1.13 5.81 -39.88
C GLY A 149 -0.20 5.49 -39.21
N ASP A 150 -1.29 5.99 -39.78
CA ASP A 150 -2.67 5.68 -39.35
C ASP A 150 -3.31 4.46 -40.04
N ARG A 151 -2.61 3.87 -41.02
CA ARG A 151 -3.16 2.73 -41.80
C ARG A 151 -2.89 1.42 -41.08
N VAL A 152 -3.92 0.59 -40.97
CA VAL A 152 -3.78 -0.80 -40.51
C VAL A 152 -3.09 -1.62 -41.60
N THR A 153 -1.97 -2.27 -41.29
CA THR A 153 -1.24 -3.16 -42.21
C THR A 153 -1.41 -4.62 -41.88
N ALA A 154 -1.57 -4.95 -40.60
CA ALA A 154 -1.89 -6.30 -40.15
C ALA A 154 -2.74 -6.26 -38.89
N ILE A 155 -3.57 -7.29 -38.69
CA ILE A 155 -4.42 -7.46 -37.50
C ILE A 155 -4.57 -8.96 -37.20
N GLY A 156 -4.44 -9.34 -35.93
CA GLY A 156 -4.65 -10.72 -35.48
C GLY A 156 -3.98 -11.03 -34.16
N LYS A 157 -4.51 -12.04 -33.44
CA LYS A 157 -3.94 -12.52 -32.18
C LYS A 157 -2.50 -13.02 -32.29
N PRO A 158 -2.09 -13.73 -33.35
CA PRO A 158 -0.73 -14.31 -33.43
C PRO A 158 0.39 -13.33 -33.80
N LEU A 159 0.08 -12.04 -34.00
CA LEU A 159 1.12 -11.06 -34.34
C LEU A 159 2.14 -10.93 -33.21
N THR A 160 3.43 -11.08 -33.57
CA THR A 160 4.57 -10.91 -32.66
C THR A 160 5.15 -9.50 -32.69
N ARG A 161 4.87 -8.73 -33.74
CA ARG A 161 5.20 -7.31 -33.88
C ARG A 161 3.91 -6.55 -34.10
N TYR A 162 3.62 -5.59 -33.27
CA TYR A 162 2.39 -4.80 -33.32
C TYR A 162 2.61 -3.45 -32.64
N ASP A 163 1.77 -2.48 -32.98
CA ASP A 163 1.84 -1.10 -32.51
C ASP A 163 0.75 -0.78 -31.49
N GLY A 164 -0.30 -1.62 -31.39
CA GLY A 164 -1.39 -1.45 -30.45
C GLY A 164 -2.34 -2.65 -30.44
N ILE A 165 -3.38 -2.53 -29.61
CA ILE A 165 -4.44 -3.54 -29.43
C ILE A 165 -5.77 -2.98 -29.93
N SER A 166 -6.53 -3.81 -30.66
CA SER A 166 -7.91 -3.47 -31.05
C SER A 166 -8.82 -3.41 -29.83
N ALA A 167 -9.48 -2.27 -29.63
CA ALA A 167 -10.48 -2.10 -28.57
C ALA A 167 -11.86 -2.71 -28.91
N GLY A 168 -11.97 -3.51 -29.97
CA GLY A 168 -13.22 -4.14 -30.37
C GLY A 168 -14.30 -3.19 -30.95
N LEU A 169 -13.95 -1.93 -31.17
CA LEU A 169 -14.84 -0.88 -31.66
C LEU A 169 -14.47 -0.41 -33.06
N PHE A 170 -15.43 -0.27 -33.92
CA PHE A 170 -15.23 0.16 -35.30
C PHE A 170 -16.28 1.20 -35.73
N VAL A 171 -15.84 2.17 -36.53
CA VAL A 171 -16.77 2.86 -37.44
C VAL A 171 -16.65 2.17 -38.79
N MET A 172 -17.51 1.21 -39.00
CA MET A 172 -17.48 0.28 -40.12
C MET A 172 -18.04 0.94 -41.40
N ALA A 173 -17.28 0.92 -42.47
CA ALA A 173 -17.74 1.33 -43.80
C ALA A 173 -18.37 0.16 -44.57
N PRO A 174 -19.29 0.40 -45.52
CA PRO A 174 -19.85 -0.66 -46.41
C PRO A 174 -18.77 -1.46 -47.15
N SER A 175 -17.61 -0.89 -47.41
CA SER A 175 -16.45 -1.58 -48.01
C SER A 175 -15.92 -2.75 -47.18
N LEU A 176 -16.09 -2.74 -45.87
CA LEU A 176 -15.75 -3.88 -45.01
C LEU A 176 -16.71 -5.06 -45.24
N ILE A 177 -17.99 -4.80 -45.40
CA ILE A 177 -18.96 -5.84 -45.75
C ILE A 177 -18.60 -6.46 -47.12
N ALA A 178 -18.30 -5.63 -48.12
CA ALA A 178 -17.85 -6.10 -49.43
C ALA A 178 -16.55 -6.92 -49.40
N ALA A 179 -15.65 -6.63 -48.46
CA ALA A 179 -14.45 -7.44 -48.25
C ALA A 179 -14.78 -8.81 -47.61
N LEU A 180 -15.68 -8.85 -46.64
CA LEU A 180 -16.15 -10.10 -46.00
C LEU A 180 -16.89 -11.01 -47.00
N GLU A 181 -17.74 -10.45 -47.89
CA GLU A 181 -18.49 -11.22 -48.92
C GLU A 181 -17.60 -11.97 -49.91
N ARG A 182 -16.32 -11.54 -50.06
CA ARG A 182 -15.34 -12.19 -50.92
C ARG A 182 -14.64 -13.40 -50.29
N LEU A 183 -14.82 -13.60 -48.99
CA LEU A 183 -14.16 -14.65 -48.21
C LEU A 183 -15.14 -15.81 -47.93
N PRO A 184 -14.69 -17.06 -47.99
CA PRO A 184 -15.54 -18.20 -47.62
C PRO A 184 -15.60 -18.35 -46.09
N ARG A 185 -16.68 -18.03 -45.41
CA ARG A 185 -16.83 -18.15 -43.94
C ARG A 185 -15.82 -17.30 -43.14
N PRO A 186 -15.77 -15.98 -43.36
CA PRO A 186 -14.74 -15.13 -42.72
C PRO A 186 -15.00 -14.88 -41.23
N SER A 187 -13.92 -14.74 -40.48
CA SER A 187 -13.94 -13.99 -39.22
C SER A 187 -13.94 -12.47 -39.48
N LEU A 188 -14.29 -11.68 -38.48
CA LEU A 188 -14.18 -10.22 -38.54
C LEU A 188 -12.71 -9.80 -38.77
N THR A 189 -11.76 -10.44 -38.09
CA THR A 189 -10.31 -10.18 -38.22
C THR A 189 -9.83 -10.42 -39.65
N GLU A 190 -10.26 -11.52 -40.30
CA GLU A 190 -9.91 -11.80 -41.70
C GLU A 190 -10.54 -10.78 -42.67
N GLY A 191 -11.78 -10.35 -42.41
CA GLY A 191 -12.41 -9.28 -43.18
C GLY A 191 -11.70 -7.94 -43.05
N VAL A 192 -11.28 -7.58 -41.83
CA VAL A 192 -10.53 -6.36 -41.60
C VAL A 192 -9.14 -6.45 -42.25
N GLN A 193 -8.45 -7.62 -42.16
CA GLN A 193 -7.18 -7.85 -42.82
C GLN A 193 -7.28 -7.72 -44.34
N ALA A 194 -8.32 -8.27 -44.94
CA ALA A 194 -8.58 -8.17 -46.39
C ALA A 194 -8.86 -6.71 -46.82
N ALA A 195 -9.65 -5.96 -46.03
CA ALA A 195 -9.92 -4.55 -46.27
C ALA A 195 -8.66 -3.68 -46.08
N ALA A 196 -7.84 -4.00 -45.09
CA ALA A 196 -6.57 -3.33 -44.81
C ALA A 196 -5.57 -3.45 -45.96
N GLY A 197 -5.48 -4.62 -46.60
CA GLY A 197 -4.68 -4.84 -47.81
C GLY A 197 -5.05 -3.90 -48.98
N GLY A 198 -6.29 -3.41 -49.05
CA GLY A 198 -6.75 -2.39 -49.97
C GLY A 198 -6.64 -0.94 -49.48
N GLY A 199 -6.06 -0.69 -48.33
CA GLY A 199 -5.95 0.63 -47.72
C GLY A 199 -7.26 1.19 -47.19
N LEU A 200 -8.26 0.34 -46.94
CA LEU A 200 -9.63 0.72 -46.55
C LEU A 200 -9.88 0.73 -45.04
N VAL A 201 -8.80 0.53 -44.23
CA VAL A 201 -8.89 0.53 -42.76
C VAL A 201 -7.83 1.44 -42.20
N VAL A 202 -8.26 2.37 -41.33
CA VAL A 202 -7.40 3.27 -40.57
C VAL A 202 -7.61 3.07 -39.08
N ALA A 203 -6.55 3.29 -38.30
CA ALA A 203 -6.60 3.28 -36.83
C ALA A 203 -7.02 4.64 -36.30
N ARG A 204 -7.74 4.61 -35.18
CA ARG A 204 -7.96 5.76 -34.30
C ARG A 204 -7.40 5.44 -32.94
N ASP A 205 -6.43 6.23 -32.52
CA ASP A 205 -5.86 6.08 -31.18
C ASP A 205 -6.92 6.39 -30.10
N VAL A 206 -7.07 5.47 -29.16
CA VAL A 206 -7.98 5.56 -28.02
C VAL A 206 -7.26 5.43 -26.69
N ALA A 207 -5.94 5.51 -26.70
CA ALA A 207 -5.13 5.49 -25.49
C ALA A 207 -5.64 6.51 -24.46
N GLY A 208 -5.66 6.09 -23.21
CA GLY A 208 -6.18 6.92 -22.12
C GLY A 208 -7.69 6.84 -21.89
N LYS A 209 -8.49 6.22 -22.78
CA LYS A 209 -9.92 5.97 -22.58
C LYS A 209 -10.14 4.54 -22.08
N LEU A 210 -11.04 4.37 -21.12
CA LEU A 210 -11.28 3.06 -20.52
C LEU A 210 -12.21 2.21 -21.38
N TRP A 211 -11.82 0.97 -21.54
CA TRP A 211 -12.60 -0.10 -22.17
C TRP A 211 -12.12 -1.45 -21.62
N GLN A 212 -13.00 -2.46 -21.63
CA GLN A 212 -12.65 -3.80 -21.18
C GLN A 212 -13.54 -4.85 -21.81
N ASP A 213 -12.94 -5.89 -22.39
CA ASP A 213 -13.63 -7.12 -22.76
C ASP A 213 -14.05 -7.89 -21.52
N VAL A 214 -15.20 -8.57 -21.59
CA VAL A 214 -15.76 -9.34 -20.47
C VAL A 214 -16.06 -10.76 -20.94
N ASP A 215 -15.01 -11.46 -21.38
CA ASP A 215 -15.10 -12.80 -21.99
C ASP A 215 -14.81 -13.92 -20.99
N THR A 216 -14.16 -13.62 -19.88
CA THR A 216 -13.76 -14.60 -18.87
C THR A 216 -14.13 -14.12 -17.46
N PRO A 217 -14.24 -15.04 -16.46
CA PRO A 217 -14.50 -14.64 -15.08
C PRO A 217 -13.49 -13.62 -14.50
N PRO A 218 -12.17 -13.71 -14.74
CA PRO A 218 -11.22 -12.67 -14.33
C PRO A 218 -11.50 -11.31 -14.97
N MET A 219 -11.82 -11.25 -16.29
CA MET A 219 -12.18 -10.01 -16.98
C MET A 219 -13.46 -9.40 -16.41
N ARG A 220 -14.44 -10.23 -16.03
CA ARG A 220 -15.66 -9.76 -15.36
C ARG A 220 -15.33 -9.08 -14.03
N LEU A 221 -14.50 -9.69 -13.19
CA LEU A 221 -14.07 -9.08 -11.93
C LEU A 221 -13.33 -7.76 -12.15
N HIS A 222 -12.47 -7.69 -13.17
CA HIS A 222 -11.79 -6.46 -13.55
C HIS A 222 -12.77 -5.39 -14.04
N ALA A 223 -13.76 -5.76 -14.85
CA ALA A 223 -14.81 -4.85 -15.30
C ALA A 223 -15.66 -4.30 -14.13
N GLU A 224 -16.03 -5.16 -13.17
CA GLU A 224 -16.71 -4.74 -11.94
C GLU A 224 -15.85 -3.77 -11.11
N TRP A 225 -14.55 -4.02 -11.06
CA TRP A 225 -13.59 -3.12 -10.42
C TRP A 225 -13.52 -1.76 -11.16
N LEU A 226 -13.39 -1.75 -12.49
CA LEU A 226 -13.37 -0.51 -13.28
C LEU A 226 -14.63 0.33 -13.06
N LEU A 227 -15.82 -0.30 -13.06
CA LEU A 227 -17.08 0.39 -12.82
C LEU A 227 -17.19 0.93 -11.38
N ARG A 228 -16.67 0.20 -10.42
CA ARG A 228 -16.63 0.65 -9.02
C ARG A 228 -15.72 1.86 -8.85
N VAL A 229 -14.56 1.86 -9.49
CA VAL A 229 -13.53 2.90 -9.35
C VAL A 229 -13.87 4.17 -10.14
N TYR A 230 -14.30 4.00 -11.38
CA TYR A 230 -14.47 5.11 -12.34
C TYR A 230 -15.95 5.45 -12.59
N GLY A 231 -16.88 4.73 -12.00
CA GLY A 231 -18.32 4.90 -12.24
C GLY A 231 -18.74 4.49 -13.65
N ASP A 232 -20.01 4.70 -13.97
CA ASP A 232 -20.58 4.37 -15.29
C ASP A 232 -19.99 5.22 -16.43
N GLU A 233 -19.52 6.41 -16.15
CA GLU A 233 -18.84 7.27 -17.13
C GLU A 233 -17.46 6.73 -17.53
N LEU A 234 -16.88 5.80 -16.74
CA LEU A 234 -15.50 5.31 -16.91
C LEU A 234 -14.54 6.48 -17.22
N ALA A 235 -14.85 7.64 -16.63
CA ALA A 235 -14.10 8.86 -16.81
C ALA A 235 -13.04 8.95 -15.73
N ARG A 236 -11.80 9.17 -16.13
CA ARG A 236 -10.76 9.54 -15.18
C ARG A 236 -11.03 10.96 -14.71
N PRO A 237 -10.88 11.25 -13.41
CA PRO A 237 -10.90 12.63 -12.95
C PRO A 237 -9.85 13.43 -13.75
N ALA A 238 -10.28 14.57 -14.30
CA ALA A 238 -9.39 15.45 -15.02
C ALA A 238 -8.30 15.95 -14.06
N VAL A 239 -7.05 15.57 -14.28
CA VAL A 239 -5.91 16.16 -13.61
C VAL A 239 -5.62 17.50 -14.31
N PRO A 240 -5.65 18.65 -13.64
CA PRO A 240 -5.26 19.90 -14.26
C PRO A 240 -3.78 19.87 -14.62
N GLY A 241 -3.45 19.91 -15.90
CA GLY A 241 -2.09 20.11 -16.43
C GLY A 241 -1.35 18.86 -16.85
N GLY A 242 -1.45 18.52 -18.10
CA GLY A 242 -0.51 17.89 -19.04
C GLY A 242 0.32 16.69 -18.63
N ALA A 243 0.07 15.60 -19.32
CA ALA A 243 0.98 14.51 -19.72
C ALA A 243 1.63 13.61 -18.64
N THR A 244 1.36 12.34 -18.70
CA THR A 244 2.16 11.15 -18.28
C THR A 244 2.54 10.91 -16.81
N ALA A 245 2.07 11.70 -15.84
CA ALA A 245 2.33 11.45 -14.41
C ALA A 245 1.16 10.75 -13.67
N SER A 246 0.26 10.14 -14.39
CA SER A 246 -1.09 9.78 -13.93
C SER A 246 -1.17 8.56 -12.99
N THR A 247 -0.25 7.60 -13.04
CA THR A 247 -0.44 6.31 -12.36
C THR A 247 -0.33 6.37 -10.82
N ALA A 248 0.58 7.17 -10.29
CA ALA A 248 0.75 7.27 -8.83
C ALA A 248 -0.37 8.09 -8.17
N ALA A 249 -0.77 9.20 -8.78
CA ALA A 249 -1.86 10.06 -8.26
C ALA A 249 -3.22 9.36 -8.34
N ASP A 250 -3.49 8.65 -9.43
CA ASP A 250 -4.72 7.86 -9.60
C ASP A 250 -4.79 6.70 -8.58
N THR A 251 -3.66 6.04 -8.33
CA THR A 251 -3.58 4.98 -7.32
C THR A 251 -3.82 5.53 -5.92
N LEU A 252 -3.28 6.71 -5.59
CA LEU A 252 -3.49 7.36 -4.30
C LEU A 252 -4.97 7.74 -4.10
N ALA A 253 -5.59 8.38 -5.09
CA ALA A 253 -7.01 8.74 -5.06
C ALA A 253 -7.91 7.50 -4.92
N LEU A 254 -7.55 6.40 -5.58
CA LEU A 254 -8.25 5.13 -5.43
C LEU A 254 -8.15 4.58 -4.01
N ILE A 255 -6.96 4.58 -3.41
CA ILE A 255 -6.76 4.08 -2.06
C ILE A 255 -7.53 4.93 -1.05
N GLU A 256 -7.49 6.26 -1.16
CA GLU A 256 -8.27 7.16 -0.30
C GLU A 256 -9.77 6.87 -0.39
N ARG A 257 -10.28 6.67 -1.60
CA ARG A 257 -11.68 6.30 -1.83
C ARG A 257 -12.01 4.92 -1.25
N LEU A 258 -11.19 3.89 -1.49
CA LEU A 258 -11.39 2.55 -0.93
C LEU A 258 -11.37 2.56 0.60
N LEU A 259 -10.53 3.41 1.22
CA LEU A 259 -10.51 3.58 2.67
C LEU A 259 -11.76 4.28 3.19
N ALA A 260 -12.28 5.26 2.44
CA ALA A 260 -13.54 5.95 2.80
C ALA A 260 -14.79 5.06 2.66
N GLU A 261 -14.75 4.07 1.75
CA GLU A 261 -15.82 3.09 1.52
C GLU A 261 -15.81 1.91 2.51
N LYS A 262 -14.78 1.78 3.37
CA LYS A 262 -14.72 0.73 4.39
C LYS A 262 -15.72 1.00 5.50
N ASP A 263 -16.56 0.00 5.78
CA ASP A 263 -17.50 0.00 6.92
C ASP A 263 -16.78 -0.32 8.26
N GLU A 264 -15.57 0.20 8.40
CA GLU A 264 -14.75 0.09 9.59
C GLU A 264 -14.54 1.49 10.18
N PRO A 265 -14.59 1.66 11.50
CA PRO A 265 -14.35 2.97 12.11
C PRO A 265 -12.91 3.41 11.84
N GLY A 266 -12.76 4.52 11.11
CA GLY A 266 -11.48 5.14 10.78
C GLY A 266 -10.89 5.89 11.98
N TYR A 267 -10.39 5.18 12.99
CA TYR A 267 -9.78 5.82 14.16
C TYR A 267 -8.42 6.44 13.82
N VAL A 268 -8.16 7.62 14.40
CA VAL A 268 -6.83 8.22 14.41
C VAL A 268 -6.04 7.68 15.61
N LEU A 269 -4.86 7.14 15.35
CA LEU A 269 -4.07 6.44 16.35
C LEU A 269 -3.05 7.39 17.01
N PHE A 270 -3.23 7.65 18.29
CA PHE A 270 -2.25 8.27 19.18
C PHE A 270 -1.62 7.20 20.10
N SER A 271 -1.40 6.01 19.54
CA SER A 271 -0.83 4.83 20.19
C SER A 271 0.63 4.61 19.76
N PRO A 272 1.44 3.92 20.57
CA PRO A 272 2.87 3.70 20.27
C PRO A 272 3.16 2.71 19.14
N GLY A 273 2.17 2.33 18.36
CA GLY A 273 2.25 1.48 17.18
C GLY A 273 1.40 0.20 17.25
N PRO A 274 0.87 -0.24 16.07
CA PRO A 274 1.11 0.36 14.74
C PRO A 274 0.65 1.82 14.67
N VAL A 275 1.19 2.57 13.70
CA VAL A 275 0.97 4.01 13.58
C VAL A 275 0.16 4.35 12.33
N MET A 276 -0.31 5.61 12.21
CA MET A 276 -0.91 6.11 10.97
C MET A 276 0.15 6.12 9.86
N THR A 277 -0.19 5.56 8.70
CA THR A 277 0.64 5.53 7.50
C THR A 277 0.05 6.42 6.42
N SER A 278 0.88 7.00 5.56
CA SER A 278 0.43 7.81 4.42
C SER A 278 -0.33 6.98 3.39
N ALA A 279 -1.07 7.65 2.50
CA ALA A 279 -1.69 7.00 1.35
C ALA A 279 -0.64 6.38 0.41
N ARG A 280 0.54 7.00 0.25
CA ARG A 280 1.66 6.46 -0.55
C ARG A 280 2.17 5.13 0.00
N VAL A 281 2.38 5.03 1.31
CA VAL A 281 2.81 3.78 1.97
C VAL A 281 1.75 2.68 1.82
N LYS A 282 0.46 3.03 1.92
CA LYS A 282 -0.64 2.07 1.67
C LYS A 282 -0.70 1.64 0.21
N ALA A 283 -0.48 2.57 -0.73
CA ALA A 283 -0.43 2.29 -2.17
C ALA A 283 0.68 1.31 -2.53
N ALA A 284 1.83 1.42 -1.87
CA ALA A 284 2.97 0.53 -2.10
C ALA A 284 2.72 -0.94 -1.70
N LEU A 285 1.64 -1.22 -0.94
CA LEU A 285 1.21 -2.60 -0.67
C LEU A 285 0.58 -3.28 -1.89
N VAL A 286 0.14 -2.49 -2.87
CA VAL A 286 -0.49 -2.96 -4.11
C VAL A 286 0.57 -2.93 -5.22
N HIS A 287 1.09 -4.08 -5.57
CA HIS A 287 2.10 -4.26 -6.62
C HIS A 287 1.86 -5.59 -7.35
N HIS A 288 2.49 -5.79 -8.50
CA HIS A 288 2.49 -7.08 -9.17
C HIS A 288 3.18 -8.14 -8.32
N ASP A 289 2.76 -9.40 -8.47
CA ASP A 289 3.41 -10.52 -7.80
C ASP A 289 4.88 -10.60 -8.19
N VAL A 290 5.74 -10.75 -7.17
CA VAL A 290 7.20 -10.77 -7.34
C VAL A 290 7.75 -12.04 -6.70
N CYS A 291 8.60 -12.75 -7.43
CA CYS A 291 9.34 -13.88 -6.89
C CYS A 291 10.50 -13.37 -6.01
N HIS A 292 10.47 -13.71 -4.71
CA HIS A 292 11.51 -13.29 -3.76
C HIS A 292 12.89 -13.95 -4.01
N ARG A 293 13.01 -14.81 -5.03
CA ARG A 293 14.26 -15.43 -5.49
C ARG A 293 14.76 -14.86 -6.81
N ASP A 294 14.08 -13.82 -7.32
CA ASP A 294 14.46 -13.12 -8.55
C ASP A 294 15.34 -11.90 -8.27
N ASP A 295 16.08 -11.47 -9.29
CA ASP A 295 16.96 -10.30 -9.25
C ASP A 295 16.21 -9.01 -8.97
N ASP A 296 14.96 -8.87 -9.44
CA ASP A 296 14.11 -7.71 -9.18
C ASP A 296 13.87 -7.52 -7.68
N TYR A 297 13.59 -8.61 -6.94
CA TYR A 297 13.43 -8.53 -5.49
C TYR A 297 14.77 -8.32 -4.77
N SER A 298 15.85 -8.92 -5.26
CA SER A 298 17.20 -8.69 -4.75
C SER A 298 17.58 -7.20 -4.84
N ALA A 299 17.15 -6.51 -5.91
CA ALA A 299 17.33 -5.07 -6.05
C ALA A 299 16.54 -4.28 -5.00
N VAL A 300 15.31 -4.69 -4.64
CA VAL A 300 14.53 -4.08 -3.53
C VAL A 300 15.27 -4.21 -2.21
N VAL A 301 15.79 -5.41 -1.90
CA VAL A 301 16.58 -5.66 -0.67
C VAL A 301 17.79 -4.74 -0.61
N ALA A 302 18.55 -4.61 -1.71
CA ALA A 302 19.72 -3.74 -1.79
C ALA A 302 19.36 -2.25 -1.58
N ARG A 303 18.27 -1.76 -2.20
CA ARG A 303 17.81 -0.38 -2.00
C ARG A 303 17.39 -0.12 -0.56
N LEU A 304 16.68 -1.06 0.06
CA LEU A 304 16.28 -0.94 1.47
C LEU A 304 17.49 -0.86 2.41
N GLN A 305 18.51 -1.69 2.19
CA GLN A 305 19.75 -1.62 2.96
C GLN A 305 20.42 -0.25 2.83
N GLN A 306 20.48 0.28 1.61
CA GLN A 306 21.06 1.60 1.35
C GLN A 306 20.24 2.71 2.03
N LYS A 307 18.91 2.68 1.94
CA LYS A 307 18.02 3.71 2.49
C LYS A 307 17.92 3.67 4.02
N LEU A 308 18.15 2.51 4.64
CA LEU A 308 18.14 2.36 6.11
C LEU A 308 19.40 2.93 6.78
N ARG A 309 20.57 2.84 6.14
CA ARG A 309 21.86 3.27 6.72
C ARG A 309 21.83 4.68 7.32
N PRO A 310 21.35 5.71 6.62
CA PRO A 310 21.30 7.07 7.19
C PRO A 310 20.47 7.18 8.46
N ALA A 311 19.39 6.39 8.59
CA ALA A 311 18.54 6.41 9.77
C ALA A 311 19.26 5.89 11.03
N PHE A 312 20.25 5.00 10.86
CA PHE A 312 21.09 4.48 11.94
C PHE A 312 22.36 5.30 12.19
N GLY A 313 22.69 6.29 11.35
CA GLY A 313 24.04 6.90 11.38
C GLY A 313 25.14 5.87 11.09
N ALA A 314 24.83 4.89 10.24
CA ALA A 314 25.71 3.77 9.95
C ALA A 314 26.64 4.08 8.76
N THR A 315 27.87 3.54 8.79
CA THR A 315 28.80 3.58 7.66
C THR A 315 28.51 2.47 6.65
N ASP A 316 29.17 2.50 5.49
CA ASP A 316 29.02 1.47 4.46
C ASP A 316 29.52 0.08 4.91
N GLN A 317 30.30 0.00 5.98
CA GLN A 317 30.78 -1.25 6.55
C GLN A 317 29.74 -1.97 7.43
N HIS A 318 28.71 -1.25 7.89
CA HIS A 318 27.63 -1.85 8.65
C HIS A 318 26.69 -2.62 7.74
N GLU A 319 26.31 -3.81 8.17
CA GLU A 319 25.38 -4.66 7.43
C GLU A 319 23.95 -4.49 7.93
N MET A 320 22.99 -4.39 6.99
CA MET A 320 21.56 -4.30 7.29
C MET A 320 20.91 -5.65 7.03
N LEU A 321 20.54 -6.37 8.08
CA LEU A 321 19.77 -7.62 7.97
C LEU A 321 18.28 -7.30 8.02
N LEU A 322 17.52 -7.80 7.05
CA LEU A 322 16.08 -7.63 6.95
C LEU A 322 15.36 -8.92 7.35
N ILE A 323 14.30 -8.81 8.15
CA ILE A 323 13.56 -9.94 8.71
C ILE A 323 12.06 -9.70 8.51
N THR A 324 11.34 -10.73 8.08
CA THR A 324 9.88 -10.73 8.23
C THR A 324 9.51 -11.05 9.67
N GLY A 325 8.97 -10.06 10.37
CA GLY A 325 8.61 -10.20 11.78
C GLY A 325 8.41 -8.86 12.47
N SER A 326 7.99 -8.91 13.72
CA SER A 326 7.87 -7.74 14.59
C SER A 326 9.23 -7.30 15.14
N GLY A 327 9.30 -6.12 15.78
CA GLY A 327 10.51 -5.68 16.51
C GLY A 327 11.00 -6.71 17.54
N THR A 328 10.10 -7.51 18.12
CA THR A 328 10.48 -8.61 19.02
C THR A 328 11.26 -9.71 18.31
N ALA A 329 10.98 -9.98 17.02
CA ALA A 329 11.78 -10.93 16.25
C ALA A 329 13.22 -10.43 16.05
N ALA A 330 13.42 -9.13 15.80
CA ALA A 330 14.74 -8.53 15.72
C ALA A 330 15.47 -8.55 17.07
N MET A 331 14.75 -8.27 18.17
CA MET A 331 15.24 -8.38 19.53
C MET A 331 15.75 -9.79 19.84
N GLU A 332 14.94 -10.80 19.56
CA GLU A 332 15.29 -12.20 19.80
C GLU A 332 16.45 -12.66 18.90
N MET A 333 16.48 -12.27 17.62
CA MET A 333 17.59 -12.55 16.71
C MET A 333 18.91 -11.99 17.26
N ALA A 334 18.92 -10.74 17.67
CA ALA A 334 20.11 -10.10 18.19
C ALA A 334 20.65 -10.82 19.44
N ILE A 335 19.78 -11.11 20.42
CA ILE A 335 20.16 -11.75 21.67
C ILE A 335 20.60 -13.21 21.44
N SER A 336 19.81 -13.99 20.70
CA SER A 336 20.05 -15.42 20.53
C SER A 336 21.31 -15.74 19.73
N SER A 337 21.80 -14.79 18.92
CA SER A 337 22.91 -15.01 17.99
C SER A 337 24.29 -14.64 18.53
N VAL A 338 24.37 -13.82 19.61
CA VAL A 338 25.65 -13.19 19.98
C VAL A 338 26.27 -13.66 21.30
N VAL A 339 25.52 -14.36 22.14
CA VAL A 339 26.03 -14.85 23.42
C VAL A 339 26.59 -16.27 23.26
N PRO A 340 27.90 -16.52 23.44
CA PRO A 340 28.46 -17.87 23.35
C PRO A 340 27.89 -18.82 24.43
N PRO A 341 27.87 -20.14 24.20
CA PRO A 341 27.56 -21.09 25.26
C PRO A 341 28.46 -20.90 26.51
N GLY A 342 27.85 -20.93 27.69
CA GLY A 342 28.54 -20.71 28.95
C GLY A 342 28.86 -19.27 29.33
N LYS A 343 28.65 -18.33 28.39
CA LYS A 343 28.78 -16.89 28.67
C LYS A 343 27.45 -16.27 29.07
N LYS A 344 27.51 -15.02 29.54
CA LYS A 344 26.37 -14.27 30.08
C LYS A 344 26.06 -13.05 29.22
N ILE A 345 24.81 -12.60 29.32
CA ILE A 345 24.37 -11.29 28.84
C ILE A 345 24.06 -10.38 30.02
N LEU A 346 24.52 -9.13 29.95
CA LEU A 346 24.06 -8.05 30.83
C LEU A 346 22.79 -7.45 30.22
N VAL A 347 21.70 -7.41 30.99
CA VAL A 347 20.45 -6.74 30.58
C VAL A 347 20.23 -5.52 31.46
N VAL A 348 20.04 -4.36 30.84
CA VAL A 348 19.69 -3.11 31.53
C VAL A 348 18.21 -2.84 31.33
N THR A 349 17.45 -2.73 32.44
CA THR A 349 16.01 -2.56 32.39
C THR A 349 15.53 -1.41 33.28
N ASN A 350 14.67 -0.54 32.72
CA ASN A 350 13.99 0.54 33.43
C ASN A 350 12.54 0.69 32.92
N GLY A 351 11.96 -0.41 32.41
CA GLY A 351 10.59 -0.50 31.92
C GLY A 351 10.30 -1.84 31.26
N ALA A 352 9.08 -1.97 30.73
CA ALA A 352 8.53 -3.24 30.24
C ALA A 352 9.30 -3.85 29.06
N PHE A 353 9.93 -3.05 28.20
CA PHE A 353 10.67 -3.59 27.06
C PHE A 353 12.07 -4.08 27.48
N GLY A 354 12.70 -3.43 28.45
CA GLY A 354 13.89 -3.96 29.12
C GLY A 354 13.62 -5.28 29.85
N GLU A 355 12.47 -5.41 30.50
CA GLU A 355 12.04 -6.66 31.14
C GLU A 355 11.82 -7.78 30.11
N ARG A 356 11.29 -7.46 28.91
CA ARG A 356 11.18 -8.42 27.80
C ARG A 356 12.53 -8.93 27.31
N LEU A 357 13.57 -8.07 27.27
CA LEU A 357 14.94 -8.51 26.96
C LEU A 357 15.42 -9.58 27.96
N ASP A 358 15.19 -9.34 29.26
CA ASP A 358 15.57 -10.26 30.34
C ASP A 358 14.81 -11.60 30.23
N GLU A 359 13.50 -11.53 29.92
CA GLU A 359 12.66 -12.71 29.70
C GLU A 359 13.13 -13.55 28.51
N ILE A 360 13.41 -12.93 27.35
CA ILE A 360 13.92 -13.63 26.17
C ILE A 360 15.26 -14.31 26.48
N ALA A 361 16.20 -13.62 27.15
CA ALA A 361 17.47 -14.20 27.55
C ALA A 361 17.28 -15.40 28.47
N ALA A 362 16.30 -15.33 29.39
CA ALA A 362 15.94 -16.43 30.28
C ALA A 362 15.39 -17.64 29.51
N LEU A 363 14.44 -17.42 28.57
CA LEU A 363 13.83 -18.48 27.76
C LEU A 363 14.86 -19.22 26.90
N HIS A 364 15.90 -18.54 26.43
CA HIS A 364 17.02 -19.14 25.71
C HIS A 364 18.06 -19.81 26.63
N GLY A 365 17.81 -19.90 27.93
CA GLY A 365 18.71 -20.54 28.90
C GLY A 365 20.08 -19.85 29.04
N MET A 366 20.16 -18.55 28.77
CA MET A 366 21.40 -17.80 28.84
C MET A 366 21.75 -17.46 30.29
N GLY A 367 23.04 -17.56 30.64
CA GLY A 367 23.56 -16.88 31.83
C GLY A 367 23.28 -15.38 31.70
N ARG A 368 22.78 -14.74 32.77
CA ARG A 368 22.46 -13.32 32.71
C ARG A 368 22.75 -12.58 33.99
N VAL A 369 23.10 -11.33 33.84
CA VAL A 369 23.17 -10.32 34.89
C VAL A 369 22.16 -9.24 34.54
N THR A 370 21.29 -8.82 35.47
CA THR A 370 20.26 -7.83 35.19
C THR A 370 20.45 -6.62 36.12
N LEU A 371 20.70 -5.46 35.52
CA LEU A 371 20.66 -4.17 36.19
C LEU A 371 19.23 -3.62 36.11
N ARG A 372 18.53 -3.68 37.26
CA ARG A 372 17.14 -3.23 37.37
C ARG A 372 17.06 -1.83 37.97
N TYR A 373 16.52 -0.89 37.21
CA TYR A 373 16.19 0.44 37.67
C TYR A 373 14.67 0.57 37.83
N PRO A 374 14.18 1.41 38.74
CA PRO A 374 12.77 1.78 38.77
C PRO A 374 12.31 2.29 37.41
N TRP A 375 11.07 2.01 37.03
CA TRP A 375 10.52 2.44 35.75
C TRP A 375 10.68 3.96 35.56
N GLY A 376 11.22 4.38 34.44
CA GLY A 376 11.49 5.78 34.10
C GLY A 376 12.77 6.39 34.69
N THR A 377 13.48 5.65 35.54
CA THR A 377 14.81 6.07 36.01
C THR A 377 15.87 5.77 34.96
N LEU A 378 16.72 6.74 34.66
CA LEU A 378 17.80 6.55 33.69
C LEU A 378 18.90 5.62 34.25
N PRO A 379 19.36 4.63 33.44
CA PRO A 379 20.52 3.82 33.82
C PRO A 379 21.79 4.66 33.91
N ASP A 380 22.62 4.38 34.95
CA ASP A 380 23.93 4.99 35.09
C ASP A 380 24.98 4.18 34.30
N PRO A 381 25.68 4.76 33.32
CA PRO A 381 26.79 4.09 32.64
C PRO A 381 27.88 3.56 33.56
N ALA A 382 28.08 4.16 34.75
CA ALA A 382 29.03 3.67 35.72
C ALA A 382 28.62 2.33 36.38
N ASP A 383 27.32 2.09 36.55
CA ASP A 383 26.80 0.79 37.01
C ASP A 383 27.08 -0.31 35.98
N VAL A 384 26.87 0.01 34.70
CA VAL A 384 27.20 -0.90 33.59
C VAL A 384 28.70 -1.21 33.59
N ALA A 385 29.55 -0.19 33.73
CA ALA A 385 30.98 -0.37 33.80
C ALA A 385 31.40 -1.31 34.96
N ARG A 386 30.84 -1.09 36.17
CA ARG A 386 31.10 -1.94 37.34
C ARG A 386 30.63 -3.38 37.14
N ALA A 387 29.47 -3.58 36.55
CA ALA A 387 28.95 -4.92 36.26
C ALA A 387 29.85 -5.70 35.30
N LEU A 388 30.33 -5.04 34.22
CA LEU A 388 31.25 -5.64 33.25
C LEU A 388 32.64 -5.90 33.81
N GLU A 389 33.13 -5.06 34.73
CA GLU A 389 34.41 -5.27 35.44
C GLU A 389 34.31 -6.42 36.44
N GLY A 390 33.16 -6.56 37.10
CA GLY A 390 32.94 -7.57 38.14
C GLY A 390 32.69 -8.98 37.60
N ASP A 391 32.33 -9.13 36.33
CA ASP A 391 32.00 -10.43 35.74
C ASP A 391 32.54 -10.56 34.30
N PRO A 392 33.72 -11.14 34.09
CA PRO A 392 34.33 -11.34 32.76
C PRO A 392 33.60 -12.37 31.87
N GLU A 393 32.62 -13.07 32.40
CA GLU A 393 31.79 -13.99 31.63
C GLU A 393 30.71 -13.26 30.80
N ILE A 394 30.51 -11.96 31.03
CA ILE A 394 29.57 -11.16 30.26
C ILE A 394 30.14 -10.89 28.85
N ALA A 395 29.53 -11.47 27.83
CA ALA A 395 29.95 -11.34 26.43
C ALA A 395 29.15 -10.29 25.65
N ALA A 396 27.95 -9.96 26.12
CA ALA A 396 27.08 -8.97 25.50
C ALA A 396 26.34 -8.14 26.56
N ALA A 397 25.96 -6.92 26.20
CA ALA A 397 25.09 -6.05 26.99
C ALA A 397 23.92 -5.55 26.13
N ALA A 398 22.70 -5.68 26.60
CA ALA A 398 21.49 -5.29 25.91
C ALA A 398 20.68 -4.26 26.68
N LEU A 399 20.19 -3.24 25.98
CA LEU A 399 19.37 -2.16 26.54
C LEU A 399 18.41 -1.58 25.50
N ILE A 400 17.38 -0.90 26.00
CA ILE A 400 16.43 -0.15 25.18
C ILE A 400 16.93 1.29 25.02
N HIS A 401 16.95 1.85 23.81
CA HIS A 401 17.19 3.29 23.61
C HIS A 401 16.00 4.11 24.10
N HIS A 402 14.83 3.91 23.49
CA HIS A 402 13.58 4.54 23.91
C HIS A 402 12.71 3.54 24.66
N GLU A 403 12.74 3.60 26.00
CA GLU A 403 11.84 2.77 26.79
C GLU A 403 10.40 3.27 26.64
N THR A 404 9.72 2.66 25.71
CA THR A 404 8.38 3.07 25.23
C THR A 404 7.32 3.04 26.32
N SER A 405 7.47 2.11 27.29
CA SER A 405 6.49 1.95 28.38
C SER A 405 6.43 3.15 29.33
N VAL A 406 7.47 3.98 29.31
CA VAL A 406 7.57 5.17 30.19
C VAL A 406 7.84 6.47 29.43
N GLY A 407 8.43 6.43 28.23
CA GLY A 407 8.69 7.60 27.39
C GLY A 407 10.03 8.28 27.66
N VAL A 408 11.09 7.52 28.04
CA VAL A 408 12.44 8.06 28.30
C VAL A 408 13.47 7.53 27.31
N LEU A 409 14.51 8.33 27.06
CA LEU A 409 15.65 8.00 26.21
C LEU A 409 16.87 7.62 27.09
N ASN A 410 17.27 6.37 27.01
CA ASN A 410 18.43 5.86 27.76
C ASN A 410 19.77 6.30 27.11
N PRO A 411 20.86 6.40 27.89
CA PRO A 411 22.16 6.93 27.46
C PRO A 411 22.97 5.90 26.64
N ILE A 412 22.48 5.53 25.45
CA ILE A 412 23.05 4.45 24.64
C ILE A 412 24.48 4.71 24.19
N GLY A 413 24.83 5.97 23.88
CA GLY A 413 26.18 6.32 23.45
C GLY A 413 27.20 6.17 24.55
N GLU A 414 26.85 6.58 25.78
CA GLU A 414 27.74 6.41 26.97
C GLU A 414 27.93 4.90 27.26
N ILE A 415 26.85 4.12 27.24
CA ILE A 415 26.89 2.67 27.50
C ILE A 415 27.61 1.92 26.37
N GLY A 416 27.38 2.31 25.10
CA GLY A 416 28.05 1.73 23.93
C GLY A 416 29.58 1.86 24.06
N ARG A 417 30.07 3.05 24.42
CA ARG A 417 31.52 3.27 24.68
C ARG A 417 32.04 2.44 25.84
N VAL A 418 31.26 2.29 26.91
CA VAL A 418 31.64 1.41 28.06
C VAL A 418 31.78 -0.04 27.60
N CYS A 419 30.87 -0.56 26.80
CA CYS A 419 30.91 -1.91 26.25
C CYS A 419 32.11 -2.09 25.31
N ARG A 420 32.32 -1.16 24.39
CA ARG A 420 33.42 -1.19 23.40
C ARG A 420 34.78 -1.22 24.10
N ALA A 421 34.98 -0.41 25.12
CA ALA A 421 36.23 -0.35 25.89
C ALA A 421 36.58 -1.68 26.59
N ARG A 422 35.59 -2.57 26.78
CA ARG A 422 35.76 -3.87 27.47
C ARG A 422 35.59 -5.07 26.51
N GLY A 423 35.44 -4.83 25.22
CA GLY A 423 35.27 -5.89 24.23
C GLY A 423 33.94 -6.64 24.35
N VAL A 424 32.95 -6.05 25.02
CA VAL A 424 31.60 -6.61 25.20
C VAL A 424 30.71 -6.12 24.05
N THR A 425 29.93 -7.03 23.43
CA THR A 425 29.03 -6.69 22.33
C THR A 425 27.84 -5.90 22.84
N SER A 426 27.66 -4.67 22.37
CA SER A 426 26.51 -3.83 22.71
C SER A 426 25.31 -4.11 21.78
N ILE A 427 24.11 -4.29 22.35
CA ILE A 427 22.84 -4.52 21.65
C ILE A 427 21.85 -3.45 22.06
N VAL A 428 21.35 -2.67 21.10
CA VAL A 428 20.43 -1.56 21.35
C VAL A 428 19.11 -1.77 20.63
N ASP A 429 18.02 -1.73 21.38
CA ASP A 429 16.67 -1.63 20.84
C ASP A 429 16.36 -0.19 20.47
N ALA A 430 16.16 0.08 19.19
CA ALA A 430 15.74 1.36 18.67
C ALA A 430 14.34 1.32 18.02
N VAL A 431 13.53 0.33 18.36
CA VAL A 431 12.21 0.09 17.73
C VAL A 431 11.33 1.34 17.76
N SER A 432 11.28 2.06 18.85
CA SER A 432 10.45 3.26 19.00
C SER A 432 11.23 4.58 18.88
N ALA A 433 12.50 4.50 18.46
CA ALA A 433 13.40 5.66 18.37
C ALA A 433 13.84 5.94 16.94
N LEU A 434 14.13 4.89 16.16
CA LEU A 434 14.71 5.00 14.82
C LEU A 434 13.82 5.80 13.88
N GLY A 435 14.39 6.80 13.22
CA GLY A 435 13.70 7.71 12.33
C GLY A 435 13.28 9.04 12.96
N VAL A 436 13.39 9.16 14.30
CA VAL A 436 13.06 10.39 15.03
C VAL A 436 14.14 10.78 16.05
N GLU A 437 14.52 9.84 16.94
CA GLU A 437 15.50 10.15 17.98
C GLU A 437 16.93 10.09 17.45
N ASP A 438 17.86 10.72 18.15
CA ASP A 438 19.27 10.77 17.74
C ASP A 438 19.93 9.40 17.95
N ILE A 439 20.25 8.75 16.86
CA ILE A 439 20.95 7.47 16.79
C ILE A 439 22.08 7.60 15.78
N ASP A 440 23.29 7.30 16.21
CA ASP A 440 24.46 7.22 15.35
C ASP A 440 25.31 6.05 15.84
N VAL A 441 25.11 4.88 15.24
CA VAL A 441 25.76 3.64 15.70
C VAL A 441 27.27 3.70 15.56
N ALA A 442 27.79 4.45 14.59
CA ALA A 442 29.22 4.62 14.39
C ALA A 442 29.82 5.54 15.46
N ARG A 443 29.24 6.73 15.67
CA ARG A 443 29.66 7.68 16.71
C ARG A 443 29.56 7.09 18.12
N ASP A 444 28.47 6.39 18.39
CA ASP A 444 28.12 5.87 19.71
C ASP A 444 28.70 4.48 19.98
N GLN A 445 29.44 3.94 19.00
CA GLN A 445 30.16 2.64 19.10
C GLN A 445 29.23 1.47 19.47
N ILE A 446 28.03 1.45 18.84
CA ILE A 446 27.04 0.41 19.05
C ILE A 446 27.31 -0.73 18.08
N ASP A 447 27.41 -1.96 18.59
CA ASP A 447 27.72 -3.14 17.78
C ASP A 447 26.48 -3.66 17.02
N ILE A 448 25.32 -3.69 17.66
CA ILE A 448 24.04 -4.11 17.05
C ILE A 448 22.96 -3.13 17.47
N CYS A 449 22.27 -2.55 16.50
CA CYS A 449 21.08 -1.76 16.72
C CYS A 449 19.93 -2.30 15.86
N TYR A 450 18.76 -2.52 16.44
CA TYR A 450 17.62 -3.03 15.69
C TYR A 450 16.38 -2.16 15.81
N SER A 451 15.51 -2.28 14.79
CA SER A 451 14.24 -1.57 14.77
C SER A 451 13.19 -2.31 13.93
N SER A 452 12.01 -1.71 13.82
CA SER A 452 10.91 -2.21 12.99
C SER A 452 10.25 -1.09 12.18
N ALA A 453 9.63 -1.46 11.07
CA ALA A 453 9.06 -0.53 10.11
C ALA A 453 7.85 0.28 10.63
N ASN A 454 7.05 -0.30 11.51
CA ASN A 454 5.72 0.16 11.92
C ASN A 454 5.67 1.17 13.08
N LYS A 455 6.78 1.85 13.34
CA LYS A 455 6.89 2.90 14.38
C LYS A 455 7.25 4.24 13.71
N CYS A 456 8.35 4.86 14.13
CA CYS A 456 8.74 6.18 13.66
C CYS A 456 9.19 6.25 12.19
N LEU A 457 9.35 5.11 11.51
CA LEU A 457 9.54 5.08 10.06
C LEU A 457 8.25 5.25 9.27
N HIS A 458 7.08 5.14 9.91
CA HIS A 458 5.75 5.31 9.31
C HIS A 458 5.38 4.25 8.25
N SER A 459 5.95 3.04 8.33
CA SER A 459 5.57 1.94 7.47
C SER A 459 4.58 0.98 8.16
N VAL A 460 4.20 -0.06 7.44
CA VAL A 460 3.32 -1.12 7.96
C VAL A 460 4.08 -2.13 8.82
N SER A 461 3.34 -2.91 9.61
CA SER A 461 3.89 -4.02 10.38
C SER A 461 4.36 -5.15 9.46
N GLY A 462 5.27 -6.00 9.97
CA GLY A 462 5.71 -7.22 9.28
C GLY A 462 7.17 -7.22 8.86
N VAL A 463 7.88 -6.10 8.96
CA VAL A 463 9.31 -6.00 8.67
C VAL A 463 10.07 -5.41 9.85
N SER A 464 11.16 -6.07 10.20
CA SER A 464 12.17 -5.57 11.16
C SER A 464 13.55 -5.71 10.55
N PHE A 465 14.53 -5.07 11.15
CA PHE A 465 15.90 -5.07 10.63
C PHE A 465 16.91 -4.81 11.73
N LEU A 466 18.14 -5.32 11.52
CA LEU A 466 19.29 -5.08 12.35
C LEU A 466 20.35 -4.33 11.55
N CYS A 467 20.96 -3.33 12.18
CA CYS A 467 22.23 -2.73 11.77
C CYS A 467 23.33 -3.39 12.59
N VAL A 468 24.29 -4.03 11.94
CA VAL A 468 25.33 -4.85 12.56
C VAL A 468 26.70 -4.30 12.20
N ALA A 469 27.51 -3.96 13.18
CA ALA A 469 28.88 -3.51 12.98
C ALA A 469 29.80 -4.65 12.50
N PRO A 470 30.81 -4.38 11.66
CA PRO A 470 31.66 -5.42 11.07
C PRO A 470 32.40 -6.25 12.12
N GLU A 471 32.73 -5.66 13.29
CA GLU A 471 33.45 -6.33 14.39
C GLU A 471 32.64 -7.42 15.10
N VAL A 472 31.32 -7.46 14.88
CA VAL A 472 30.46 -8.49 15.45
C VAL A 472 30.71 -9.85 14.79
N TRP A 473 30.94 -9.87 13.50
CA TRP A 473 30.97 -11.11 12.70
C TRP A 473 32.06 -12.10 13.12
N PRO A 474 33.32 -11.67 13.36
CA PRO A 474 34.33 -12.57 13.89
C PRO A 474 33.97 -13.13 15.27
N ARG A 475 33.28 -12.35 16.13
CA ARG A 475 32.90 -12.76 17.49
C ARG A 475 31.80 -13.84 17.45
N VAL A 476 30.88 -13.79 16.50
CA VAL A 476 29.74 -14.72 16.40
C VAL A 476 30.00 -15.93 15.50
N ALA A 477 31.10 -15.93 14.74
CA ALA A 477 31.40 -16.97 13.75
C ALA A 477 31.34 -18.40 14.32
N GLY A 478 31.91 -18.62 15.50
CA GLY A 478 31.96 -19.92 16.17
C GLY A 478 30.72 -20.25 17.03
N ILE A 479 29.74 -19.36 17.16
CA ILE A 479 28.56 -19.59 17.99
C ILE A 479 27.56 -20.48 17.26
N ALA A 480 27.19 -21.62 17.84
CA ALA A 480 26.13 -22.46 17.29
C ALA A 480 24.76 -21.74 17.35
N PRO A 481 23.94 -21.80 16.29
CA PRO A 481 22.63 -21.17 16.29
C PRO A 481 21.70 -21.79 17.34
N ARG A 482 21.03 -20.97 18.14
CA ARG A 482 20.00 -21.41 19.11
C ARG A 482 18.65 -21.61 18.47
N VAL A 483 18.42 -20.89 17.38
CA VAL A 483 17.12 -20.88 16.64
C VAL A 483 17.38 -21.01 15.15
N TYR A 484 16.43 -21.56 14.41
CA TYR A 484 16.58 -21.75 12.96
C TYR A 484 16.22 -20.51 12.17
N TYR A 485 15.05 -19.91 12.46
CA TYR A 485 14.51 -18.77 11.71
C TYR A 485 15.25 -17.47 11.99
N LEU A 486 15.61 -17.22 13.25
CA LEU A 486 16.23 -15.98 13.73
C LEU A 486 17.75 -16.12 13.90
N ASP A 487 18.42 -16.95 13.10
CA ASP A 487 19.88 -17.06 13.07
C ASP A 487 20.49 -15.93 12.21
N MET A 488 21.12 -14.96 12.86
CA MET A 488 21.74 -13.78 12.23
C MET A 488 22.79 -14.17 11.16
N LYS A 489 23.57 -15.24 11.38
CA LYS A 489 24.59 -15.72 10.44
C LYS A 489 23.97 -16.31 9.17
N ARG A 490 22.83 -16.99 9.28
CA ARG A 490 22.07 -17.49 8.15
C ARG A 490 21.54 -16.33 7.29
N HIS A 491 20.99 -15.30 7.93
CA HIS A 491 20.51 -14.11 7.23
C HIS A 491 21.65 -13.42 6.50
N ARG A 492 22.80 -13.24 7.14
CA ARG A 492 24.00 -12.68 6.51
C ARG A 492 24.44 -13.49 5.30
N ARG A 493 24.59 -14.81 5.45
CA ARG A 493 25.03 -15.68 4.35
C ARG A 493 24.16 -15.54 3.11
N TYR A 494 22.83 -15.58 3.26
CA TYR A 494 21.91 -15.40 2.14
C TYR A 494 22.00 -13.99 1.52
N LEU A 495 22.26 -13.00 2.33
CA LEU A 495 22.47 -11.65 1.86
C LEU A 495 23.76 -11.52 1.04
N ASP A 496 24.88 -12.07 1.54
CA ASP A 496 26.18 -12.02 0.88
C ASP A 496 26.19 -12.81 -0.44
N GLU A 497 25.63 -14.04 -0.42
CA GLU A 497 25.67 -14.95 -1.57
C GLU A 497 24.61 -14.60 -2.62
N LEU A 498 23.42 -14.18 -2.22
CA LEU A 498 22.25 -14.07 -3.09
C LEU A 498 21.58 -12.69 -3.08
N ARG A 499 21.98 -11.79 -2.15
CA ARG A 499 21.30 -10.50 -1.88
C ARG A 499 19.81 -10.67 -1.53
N GLN A 500 19.47 -11.74 -0.82
CA GLN A 500 18.11 -12.15 -0.50
C GLN A 500 17.96 -12.48 0.98
N THR A 501 16.71 -12.56 1.43
CA THR A 501 16.39 -13.13 2.74
C THR A 501 16.38 -14.66 2.67
N PRO A 502 16.75 -15.38 3.76
CA PRO A 502 16.81 -16.84 3.73
C PRO A 502 15.43 -17.51 3.59
N PHE A 503 14.36 -16.83 4.01
CA PHE A 503 12.99 -17.32 4.01
C PHE A 503 12.09 -16.40 3.22
N THR A 504 10.89 -16.88 2.84
CA THR A 504 9.88 -16.09 2.13
C THR A 504 9.51 -14.85 2.93
N PRO A 505 9.73 -13.64 2.40
CA PRO A 505 9.48 -12.40 3.10
C PRO A 505 8.04 -11.90 2.91
N ALA A 506 7.63 -10.96 3.74
CA ALA A 506 6.42 -10.17 3.54
C ALA A 506 6.66 -9.11 2.44
N VAL A 507 6.69 -9.54 1.17
CA VAL A 507 7.11 -8.74 0.01
C VAL A 507 6.45 -7.36 -0.02
N SER A 508 5.12 -7.30 0.09
CA SER A 508 4.38 -6.02 0.08
C SER A 508 4.83 -5.06 1.19
N SER A 509 5.17 -5.60 2.39
CA SER A 509 5.66 -4.76 3.49
C SER A 509 7.07 -4.20 3.23
N PHE A 510 7.87 -4.88 2.40
CA PHE A 510 9.19 -4.38 1.97
C PHE A 510 9.04 -3.18 1.03
N TYR A 511 8.11 -3.23 0.06
CA TYR A 511 7.79 -2.09 -0.80
C TYR A 511 7.23 -0.91 0.00
N ALA A 512 6.35 -1.17 0.95
CA ALA A 512 5.81 -0.15 1.84
C ALA A 512 6.92 0.50 2.71
N LEU A 513 7.91 -0.28 3.17
CA LEU A 513 9.07 0.25 3.90
C LEU A 513 9.95 1.12 2.99
N GLU A 514 10.16 0.71 1.74
CA GLU A 514 10.94 1.51 0.78
C GLU A 514 10.32 2.90 0.59
N THR A 515 9.00 2.95 0.34
CA THR A 515 8.25 4.20 0.21
C THR A 515 8.32 5.06 1.48
N ALA A 516 8.21 4.44 2.66
CA ALA A 516 8.28 5.16 3.93
C ALA A 516 9.68 5.77 4.19
N LEU A 517 10.74 5.12 3.71
CA LEU A 517 12.11 5.66 3.77
C LEU A 517 12.32 6.80 2.79
N ASP A 518 11.67 6.77 1.62
CA ASP A 518 11.66 7.90 0.68
C ASP A 518 10.96 9.11 1.30
N GLU A 519 9.81 8.93 1.94
CA GLU A 519 9.13 9.99 2.68
C GLU A 519 9.96 10.55 3.83
N LEU A 520 10.71 9.71 4.55
CA LEU A 520 11.65 10.17 5.57
C LEU A 520 12.73 11.07 4.97
N ALA A 521 13.31 10.68 3.84
CA ALA A 521 14.33 11.48 3.14
C ALA A 521 13.76 12.81 2.63
N GLU A 522 12.56 12.81 2.04
CA GLU A 522 11.83 13.99 1.57
C GLU A 522 11.51 14.98 2.71
N GLN A 523 11.29 14.50 3.92
CA GLN A 523 11.07 15.29 5.14
C GLN A 523 12.36 15.88 5.75
N GLY A 524 13.49 15.75 5.08
CA GLY A 524 14.80 16.18 5.58
C GLY A 524 15.49 15.15 6.49
N GLY A 525 15.16 13.88 6.33
CA GLY A 525 15.73 12.76 7.09
C GLY A 525 15.31 12.78 8.56
N VAL A 526 16.10 12.08 9.39
CA VAL A 526 15.88 12.01 10.86
C VAL A 526 15.84 13.40 11.50
N PRO A 527 16.74 14.36 11.19
CA PRO A 527 16.69 15.67 11.79
C PRO A 527 15.42 16.45 11.49
N GLY A 528 14.94 16.42 10.24
CA GLY A 528 13.71 17.10 9.82
C GLY A 528 12.48 16.50 10.53
N ARG A 529 12.33 15.18 10.51
CA ARG A 529 11.24 14.50 11.20
C ARG A 529 11.28 14.73 12.71
N ARG A 530 12.48 14.71 13.32
CA ARG A 530 12.66 14.99 14.75
C ARG A 530 12.17 16.39 15.15
N ALA A 531 12.42 17.40 14.33
CA ALA A 531 11.95 18.75 14.60
C ALA A 531 10.42 18.81 14.70
N VAL A 532 9.70 18.20 13.76
CA VAL A 532 8.23 18.08 13.75
C VAL A 532 7.72 17.36 15.00
N TYR A 533 8.32 16.23 15.34
CA TYR A 533 7.92 15.44 16.50
C TYR A 533 8.15 16.17 17.82
N ARG A 534 9.26 16.90 17.93
CA ARG A 534 9.57 17.73 19.09
C ARG A 534 8.50 18.81 19.31
N GLU A 535 8.12 19.50 18.24
CA GLU A 535 7.09 20.53 18.32
C GLU A 535 5.75 19.95 18.76
N ARG A 536 5.30 18.86 18.13
CA ARG A 536 4.05 18.15 18.49
C ARG A 536 4.07 17.67 19.94
N SER A 537 5.16 17.06 20.38
CA SER A 537 5.35 16.58 21.75
C SER A 537 5.24 17.73 22.78
N LEU A 538 5.87 18.87 22.51
CA LEU A 538 5.79 20.04 23.38
C LEU A 538 4.36 20.60 23.44
N ARG A 539 3.63 20.66 22.32
CA ARG A 539 2.23 21.09 22.29
C ARG A 539 1.33 20.17 23.10
N ILE A 540 1.47 18.86 22.93
CA ILE A 540 0.71 17.85 23.67
C ILE A 540 0.98 17.98 25.15
N ARG A 541 2.25 18.02 25.58
CA ARG A 541 2.62 18.12 27.00
C ARG A 541 2.09 19.39 27.66
N ARG A 542 2.13 20.53 26.95
CA ARG A 542 1.58 21.80 27.45
C ARG A 542 0.07 21.68 27.72
N VAL A 543 -0.70 21.24 26.72
CA VAL A 543 -2.16 21.13 26.88
C VAL A 543 -2.52 20.13 27.96
N PHE A 544 -1.84 18.99 28.06
CA PHE A 544 -2.09 18.01 29.12
C PHE A 544 -1.76 18.56 30.51
N ALA A 545 -0.69 19.32 30.65
CA ALA A 545 -0.34 20.01 31.90
C ALA A 545 -1.42 21.03 32.28
N ASP A 546 -1.90 21.85 31.32
CA ASP A 546 -2.97 22.83 31.54
C ASP A 546 -4.29 22.14 31.96
N LEU A 547 -4.52 20.91 31.52
CA LEU A 547 -5.65 20.08 31.90
C LEU A 547 -5.46 19.34 33.24
N GLY A 548 -4.32 19.50 33.90
CA GLY A 548 -4.02 18.91 35.21
C GLY A 548 -3.47 17.48 35.18
N PHE A 549 -2.98 17.02 34.03
CA PHE A 549 -2.22 15.79 33.95
C PHE A 549 -0.77 16.03 34.42
N GLU A 550 -0.20 15.06 35.11
CA GLU A 550 1.18 15.10 35.55
C GLU A 550 2.06 14.25 34.62
N SER A 551 3.17 14.81 34.13
CA SER A 551 4.14 14.01 33.37
C SER A 551 4.75 12.94 34.28
N PHE A 552 4.81 11.69 33.80
CA PHE A 552 5.38 10.59 34.59
C PHE A 552 6.88 10.78 34.78
N THR A 553 7.59 11.36 33.79
CA THR A 553 9.03 11.57 33.84
C THR A 553 9.37 13.05 33.66
N ASN A 554 10.41 13.50 34.37
CA ASN A 554 11.02 14.82 34.26
C ASN A 554 12.54 14.68 34.31
N SER A 555 13.08 13.72 33.56
CA SER A 555 14.52 13.36 33.59
C SER A 555 15.39 14.28 32.73
N GLY A 556 14.78 15.16 31.91
CA GLY A 556 15.46 15.93 30.87
C GLY A 556 15.82 15.10 29.61
N ARG A 557 15.46 13.81 29.62
CA ARG A 557 15.63 12.88 28.48
C ARG A 557 14.29 12.26 28.05
N GLU A 558 13.22 13.04 28.08
CA GLU A 558 11.92 12.62 27.59
C GLU A 558 11.95 12.43 26.07
N SER A 559 11.33 11.35 25.61
CA SER A 559 11.17 11.06 24.19
C SER A 559 10.29 12.12 23.50
N HIS A 560 10.57 12.40 22.22
CA HIS A 560 9.72 13.25 21.39
C HIS A 560 8.54 12.48 20.77
N THR A 561 8.48 11.17 20.93
CA THR A 561 7.49 10.31 20.24
C THR A 561 6.33 9.89 21.11
N ILE A 562 6.54 9.79 22.43
CA ILE A 562 5.54 9.36 23.40
C ILE A 562 5.64 10.23 24.66
N SER A 563 4.48 10.55 25.22
CA SER A 563 4.35 11.16 26.54
C SER A 563 3.48 10.27 27.43
N THR A 564 3.97 9.99 28.64
CA THR A 564 3.24 9.22 29.66
C THR A 564 2.73 10.18 30.73
N PHE A 565 1.42 10.14 30.99
CA PHE A 565 0.74 11.07 31.89
C PHE A 565 -0.02 10.35 32.99
N ARG A 566 0.14 10.82 34.22
CA ARG A 566 -0.73 10.47 35.32
C ARG A 566 -2.03 11.26 35.22
N LEU A 567 -3.17 10.57 35.39
CA LEU A 567 -4.50 11.19 35.28
C LEU A 567 -4.83 12.04 36.51
N PRO A 568 -5.54 13.18 36.29
CA PRO A 568 -6.22 13.90 37.36
C PRO A 568 -7.18 12.98 38.14
N ALA A 569 -7.44 13.29 39.42
CA ALA A 569 -8.19 12.41 40.30
C ALA A 569 -9.63 12.10 39.84
N HIS A 570 -10.24 13.03 39.10
CA HIS A 570 -11.63 12.92 38.59
C HIS A 570 -11.72 12.04 37.31
N LEU A 571 -10.60 11.57 36.75
CA LEU A 571 -10.57 10.74 35.56
C LEU A 571 -10.16 9.30 35.91
N THR A 572 -10.72 8.35 35.15
CA THR A 572 -10.25 6.97 35.11
C THR A 572 -9.64 6.68 33.74
N VAL A 573 -8.70 5.73 33.65
CA VAL A 573 -8.06 5.31 32.40
C VAL A 573 -9.11 4.80 31.40
N ALA A 574 -10.07 3.98 31.86
CA ALA A 574 -11.13 3.45 31.02
C ALA A 574 -12.04 4.59 30.51
N GLY A 575 -12.51 5.48 31.40
CA GLY A 575 -13.41 6.58 31.03
C GLY A 575 -12.78 7.54 30.02
N LEU A 576 -11.50 7.91 30.21
CA LEU A 576 -10.78 8.75 29.25
C LEU A 576 -10.61 8.03 27.90
N TYR A 577 -10.20 6.76 27.92
CA TYR A 577 -10.02 5.97 26.70
C TYR A 577 -11.31 5.86 25.89
N ASP A 578 -12.42 5.49 26.55
CA ASP A 578 -13.71 5.28 25.89
C ASP A 578 -14.27 6.60 25.33
N ALA A 579 -14.13 7.71 26.07
CA ALA A 579 -14.56 9.03 25.64
C ALA A 579 -13.73 9.55 24.43
N MET A 580 -12.42 9.30 24.40
CA MET A 580 -11.58 9.63 23.24
C MET A 580 -11.90 8.75 22.04
N LYS A 581 -12.08 7.45 22.25
CA LYS A 581 -12.48 6.52 21.20
C LYS A 581 -13.82 6.89 20.56
N ALA A 582 -14.81 7.29 21.37
CA ALA A 582 -16.10 7.78 20.87
C ALA A 582 -15.98 9.04 20.00
N ARG A 583 -14.87 9.79 20.12
CA ARG A 583 -14.53 10.97 19.32
C ARG A 583 -13.57 10.66 18.16
N GLY A 584 -13.34 9.37 17.87
CA GLY A 584 -12.49 8.94 16.75
C GLY A 584 -10.99 8.83 17.06
N PHE A 585 -10.55 8.99 18.32
CA PHE A 585 -9.13 8.96 18.69
C PHE A 585 -8.79 7.77 19.59
N ILE A 586 -7.75 7.02 19.24
CA ILE A 586 -7.22 5.95 20.08
C ILE A 586 -5.98 6.45 20.81
N ILE A 587 -6.05 6.59 22.13
CA ILE A 587 -4.90 6.77 23.03
C ILE A 587 -4.48 5.41 23.59
N TYR A 588 -3.33 5.33 24.27
CA TYR A 588 -2.84 4.06 24.77
C TYR A 588 -2.97 3.96 26.30
N ARG A 589 -3.48 2.84 26.77
CA ARG A 589 -3.52 2.52 28.20
C ARG A 589 -2.13 2.08 28.61
N ALA A 590 -1.54 2.72 29.62
CA ALA A 590 -0.22 2.33 30.12
C ALA A 590 -0.22 0.86 30.59
N LYS A 591 0.96 0.27 30.70
CA LYS A 591 1.15 -1.14 31.06
C LYS A 591 1.75 -1.29 32.46
N GLY A 592 1.76 -2.55 32.93
CA GLY A 592 2.41 -2.92 34.19
C GLY A 592 1.93 -2.06 35.37
N GLU A 593 2.84 -1.57 36.17
CA GLU A 593 2.56 -0.74 37.35
C GLU A 593 1.89 0.61 37.05
N LEU A 594 1.93 1.06 35.78
CA LEU A 594 1.32 2.33 35.36
C LEU A 594 -0.14 2.18 34.92
N ALA A 595 -0.65 0.94 34.74
CA ALA A 595 -1.92 0.65 34.08
C ALA A 595 -3.15 1.31 34.73
N GLU A 596 -3.15 1.49 36.06
CA GLU A 596 -4.33 1.97 36.78
C GLU A 596 -4.54 3.49 36.69
N ARG A 597 -3.43 4.26 36.59
CA ARG A 597 -3.49 5.72 36.74
C ARG A 597 -2.82 6.50 35.62
N HIS A 598 -2.26 5.84 34.62
CA HIS A 598 -1.53 6.50 33.54
C HIS A 598 -2.07 6.14 32.17
N VAL A 599 -1.94 7.09 31.26
CA VAL A 599 -2.16 6.93 29.82
C VAL A 599 -0.91 7.37 29.07
N GLN A 600 -0.76 6.83 27.87
CA GLN A 600 0.28 7.24 26.96
C GLN A 600 -0.35 7.87 25.71
N VAL A 601 0.25 8.95 25.25
CA VAL A 601 -0.08 9.64 24.01
C VAL A 601 1.14 9.62 23.13
N ALA A 602 1.05 8.90 22.02
CA ALA A 602 2.09 8.86 21.01
C ALA A 602 1.71 9.78 19.84
N ASN A 603 2.62 10.62 19.41
CA ASN A 603 2.47 11.46 18.22
C ASN A 603 3.19 10.86 17.00
N MET A 604 3.25 9.51 16.99
CA MET A 604 3.88 8.73 15.92
C MET A 604 2.99 8.61 14.70
N GLY A 605 3.62 8.60 13.52
CA GLY A 605 2.95 8.35 12.26
C GLY A 605 2.59 9.63 11.48
N GLU A 606 1.90 9.43 10.38
CA GLU A 606 1.40 10.50 9.54
C GLU A 606 0.20 11.18 10.22
N LEU A 607 0.48 12.25 10.95
CA LEU A 607 -0.49 13.03 11.70
C LEU A 607 -0.37 14.51 11.30
N PRO A 608 -1.19 15.02 10.36
CA PRO A 608 -1.23 16.44 10.02
C PRO A 608 -1.51 17.33 11.25
N ASP A 609 -1.05 18.59 11.25
CA ASP A 609 -1.24 19.51 12.37
C ASP A 609 -2.71 19.74 12.72
N ALA A 610 -3.60 19.78 11.71
CA ALA A 610 -5.03 19.83 11.94
C ALA A 610 -5.56 18.62 12.74
N THR A 611 -4.97 17.45 12.57
CA THR A 611 -5.31 16.24 13.34
C THR A 611 -4.82 16.36 14.78
N ILE A 612 -3.63 16.94 15.01
CA ILE A 612 -3.14 17.23 16.36
C ILE A 612 -4.06 18.24 17.05
N ASP A 613 -4.48 19.31 16.35
CA ASP A 613 -5.40 20.31 16.89
C ASP A 613 -6.77 19.70 17.26
N ALA A 614 -7.33 18.88 16.39
CA ALA A 614 -8.58 18.16 16.65
C ALA A 614 -8.48 17.22 17.86
N PHE A 615 -7.36 16.50 18.00
CA PHE A 615 -7.08 15.65 19.16
C PHE A 615 -7.00 16.45 20.46
N LEU A 616 -6.27 17.58 20.45
CA LEU A 616 -6.12 18.45 21.63
C LEU A 616 -7.44 19.10 22.03
N ALA A 617 -8.27 19.47 21.07
CA ALA A 617 -9.62 19.96 21.32
C ALA A 617 -10.52 18.86 21.93
N ALA A 618 -10.45 17.65 21.41
CA ALA A 618 -11.22 16.51 21.92
C ALA A 618 -10.86 16.17 23.37
N VAL A 619 -9.59 16.06 23.71
CA VAL A 619 -9.17 15.77 25.08
C VAL A 619 -9.56 16.90 26.05
N THR A 620 -9.47 18.16 25.60
CA THR A 620 -9.91 19.34 26.39
C THR A 620 -11.41 19.26 26.70
N ALA A 621 -12.22 18.91 25.71
CA ALA A 621 -13.67 18.73 25.89
C ALA A 621 -13.98 17.61 26.89
N VAL A 622 -13.36 16.43 26.72
CA VAL A 622 -13.55 15.26 27.62
C VAL A 622 -13.19 15.61 29.07
N VAL A 623 -12.07 16.26 29.30
CA VAL A 623 -11.63 16.62 30.66
C VAL A 623 -12.56 17.66 31.27
N THR A 624 -13.00 18.65 30.48
CA THR A 624 -13.94 19.69 30.95
C THR A 624 -15.29 19.10 31.30
N GLU A 625 -15.83 18.20 30.49
CA GLU A 625 -17.09 17.47 30.76
C GLU A 625 -16.98 16.65 32.06
N SER A 626 -15.87 15.90 32.19
CA SER A 626 -15.63 15.08 33.40
C SER A 626 -15.49 15.93 34.67
N ARG A 627 -14.80 17.08 34.60
CA ARG A 627 -14.72 18.03 35.75
C ARG A 627 -16.07 18.53 36.17
N ARG A 628 -16.93 18.94 35.23
CA ARG A 628 -18.31 19.38 35.51
C ARG A 628 -19.14 18.29 36.18
N ALA A 629 -19.05 17.06 35.65
CA ALA A 629 -19.76 15.92 36.22
C ALA A 629 -19.29 15.57 37.63
N ALA A 630 -18.01 15.78 37.94
CA ALA A 630 -17.45 15.55 39.28
C ALA A 630 -17.61 16.74 40.26
N GLY A 631 -18.22 17.86 39.85
CA GLY A 631 -18.38 19.06 40.67
C GLY A 631 -17.06 19.77 41.02
N VAL A 632 -16.02 19.56 40.25
CA VAL A 632 -14.68 20.16 40.45
C VAL A 632 -14.65 21.56 39.84
N SER A 633 -14.34 22.61 40.67
CA SER A 633 -14.27 24.00 40.22
C SER A 633 -13.27 24.20 39.06
N LEU A 634 -13.63 25.15 38.17
CA LEU A 634 -12.80 25.56 37.06
C LEU A 634 -11.70 26.59 37.43
N ASP A 635 -11.53 26.89 38.72
CA ASP A 635 -10.50 27.81 39.15
C ASP A 635 -9.11 27.31 38.77
N ARG A 636 -8.40 28.06 37.94
CA ARG A 636 -7.01 27.78 37.52
C ARG A 636 -6.14 27.66 38.79
N PRO A 637 -5.34 26.61 38.96
CA PRO A 637 -4.24 26.69 39.88
C PRO A 637 -3.30 27.80 39.38
N ALA A 638 -3.00 28.74 40.24
CA ALA A 638 -2.08 29.85 39.95
C ALA A 638 -0.76 29.25 39.44
N LEU A 639 -0.36 29.65 38.26
CA LEU A 639 0.96 29.37 37.69
C LEU A 639 2.02 29.79 38.72
N LYS A 640 2.68 28.82 39.38
CA LYS A 640 3.92 29.09 40.09
C LYS A 640 4.92 29.50 39.04
N SER A 641 5.20 30.81 38.97
CA SER A 641 6.26 31.37 38.16
C SER A 641 7.59 30.73 38.58
N VAL A 642 8.13 29.85 37.74
CA VAL A 642 9.51 29.43 37.81
C VAL A 642 10.32 30.67 37.42
N ARG A 643 10.92 31.36 38.38
CA ARG A 643 11.93 32.39 38.11
C ARG A 643 13.12 31.69 37.44
N PRO A 644 13.65 32.22 36.35
CA PRO A 644 14.92 31.70 35.82
C PRO A 644 16.00 31.99 36.86
N GLY A 645 16.53 30.93 37.47
CA GLY A 645 17.73 30.98 38.28
C GLY A 645 18.92 31.24 37.37
N GLY A 646 19.77 32.18 37.80
CA GLY A 646 20.96 32.62 37.09
C GLY A 646 22.09 31.58 37.00
#